data_10e1c94c1e4aa169c3b3f2b967f5435c
#
_entry.id   10e1c94c1e4aa169c3b3f2b967f5435c
#
_cell.length_a   1.000
_cell.length_b   1.000
_cell.length_c   1.000
_cell.angle_alpha   90.00
_cell.angle_beta   90.00
_cell.angle_gamma   90.00
#
_symmetry.space_group_name_H-M   'P 1'
#
loop_
_entity.id
_entity.type
_entity.pdbx_description
1 polymer ?
#
loop_
_entity_poly.entity_id
_entity_poly.type
_entity_poly.pdbx_seq_one_letter_code
_entity_poly.pdbx_strand_id
1 'polypeptide(L)'
;MKKFVCILLTFILALQMVGIMAAGETVLNAESISAEQSEKEVISGSGAWIPAGGYICFKNVELTGVKSLHMNAFWGGGRNGDAFMVRADNPKTGEVLGVITVGDDEKTTFSVPVDKEISGAHDLYIYSCYGLNEFESYKVYIKSLTLSKEEYKRAETRFVPDEKIVDNFSDTWVATDALGRTVASYEEAGEVKEGEREIGVLYWTWHTAYDIADAYIIENVIKAHPEAKDDYYNKAWALGSRASVLYWDEPLFGFYGSNDYWVYRRHAEMLANAGVDALFFDWSNADYIFLKQTKVMAEAFRDAKEAGVDIPRISGYTSNYWDWTIKQAKAYYLNFFVEEDYSDIWYHRDGKPLIFGEIENAIDSATCSTEDKYLMAKVKEHFSNRDHANEWEWLEDYPQKARGERDGRVEFTTAGIARNHSYVGSGTWCFSDPYAKGRSYTEAFGEDYRSGAMNEGYFFKEQISRALEIDPTFIMIDGWNEFKTNRQNNYGGKWANGFVDLYDSENSRDIEPVKGALRDDYYNLLCDFCRKYKGVRKVATASAEITIDINGNATDWASVLPEYRNDKIEYVRDSAAHGNTYTNTVENSIIKSKVARDSDHYYFYAETLEDIKINEGKSFHLYLNTDRNRATGWEGYDYALNLNAMGAVSANAGGYTWNEIGKATYTVKGNILQIALPKSLIGGDYAQFEFKWADASEENGDILRFYEHGVVAPAGRFNYLYTTIDLKTMTASERAALKGTTVIKAGSNKMAVSGAVMNVYEPDTRIFAKEINGNIYLPMTAVEEILGYGVSKVYMDAEEKMVLLKNHGLENETIVNDMHVYAKVGEGFAHVNGKYTVLSNTIIEENGLVLIPLSLLSECFGFKAVTLSSGAVALSRADINTAVAETAATYLN
;
A
#
# COMPACT_ATOMS: atom_id res chain seq x y z
N MET A 1 46.33 33.13 22.42
CA MET A 1 45.28 33.00 23.47
C MET A 1 44.07 32.14 23.08
N LYS A 2 43.61 32.12 21.85
CA LYS A 2 42.45 31.25 21.46
C LYS A 2 42.75 29.75 21.36
N LYS A 3 43.97 29.30 21.11
CA LYS A 3 44.34 27.87 21.10
C LYS A 3 44.55 27.27 22.51
N PHE A 4 44.84 28.09 23.51
CA PHE A 4 45.04 27.59 24.87
C PHE A 4 43.71 27.43 25.64
N VAL A 5 42.66 28.15 25.24
CA VAL A 5 41.33 28.04 25.84
C VAL A 5 40.60 26.77 25.33
N CYS A 6 40.79 26.37 24.05
CA CYS A 6 40.20 25.12 23.54
C CYS A 6 40.80 23.86 24.17
N ILE A 7 42.09 23.84 24.45
CA ILE A 7 42.77 22.70 25.10
C ILE A 7 42.37 22.60 26.58
N LEU A 8 42.14 23.72 27.26
CA LEU A 8 41.69 23.68 28.64
C LEU A 8 40.20 23.28 28.79
N LEU A 9 39.33 23.69 27.82
CA LEU A 9 37.95 23.21 27.76
C LEU A 9 37.85 21.71 27.43
N THR A 10 38.70 21.19 26.53
CA THR A 10 38.74 19.74 26.21
C THR A 10 39.28 18.93 27.40
N PHE A 11 40.23 19.47 28.19
CA PHE A 11 40.70 18.79 29.42
C PHE A 11 39.68 18.89 30.58
N ILE A 12 38.88 19.95 30.69
CA ILE A 12 37.80 20.07 31.70
C ILE A 12 36.60 19.20 31.33
N LEU A 13 36.28 19.02 30.02
CA LEU A 13 35.26 18.06 29.57
C LEU A 13 35.72 16.61 29.69
N ALA A 14 37.04 16.32 29.56
CA ALA A 14 37.58 14.96 29.76
C ALA A 14 37.69 14.61 31.27
N LEU A 15 37.77 15.57 32.18
CA LEU A 15 37.76 15.32 33.63
C LEU A 15 36.35 15.26 34.23
N GLN A 16 35.32 15.65 33.50
CA GLN A 16 33.91 15.48 33.94
C GLN A 16 33.27 14.17 33.47
N MET A 17 34.00 13.31 32.73
CA MET A 17 33.59 11.94 32.44
C MET A 17 34.23 10.87 33.31
N VAL A 18 34.79 11.21 34.45
CA VAL A 18 34.92 10.26 35.55
C VAL A 18 33.54 10.24 36.20
N GLY A 19 32.70 9.31 35.74
CA GLY A 19 31.35 9.14 36.27
C GLY A 19 31.41 9.02 37.78
N ILE A 20 30.65 9.83 38.46
CA ILE A 20 30.27 9.57 39.84
C ILE A 20 29.58 8.23 39.80
N MET A 21 30.29 7.15 40.26
CA MET A 21 29.66 5.84 40.43
C MET A 21 28.51 6.04 41.42
N ALA A 22 27.29 5.79 40.98
CA ALA A 22 26.14 5.78 41.87
C ALA A 22 26.38 4.68 42.90
N ALA A 23 26.09 4.97 44.17
CA ALA A 23 26.28 4.01 45.26
C ALA A 23 25.40 2.76 44.97
N GLY A 24 26.04 1.64 44.54
CA GLY A 24 25.31 0.41 44.22
C GLY A 24 25.58 -0.17 42.83
N GLU A 25 26.50 0.40 42.06
CA GLU A 25 26.91 -0.15 40.75
C GLU A 25 28.19 -0.98 40.85
N THR A 26 28.22 -2.09 40.08
CA THR A 26 29.44 -2.92 39.91
C THR A 26 29.80 -2.90 38.42
N VAL A 27 30.97 -2.40 38.05
CA VAL A 27 31.44 -2.35 36.66
C VAL A 27 32.43 -3.49 36.42
N LEU A 28 32.10 -4.35 35.45
CA LEU A 28 32.93 -5.45 34.97
C LEU A 28 33.58 -5.04 33.63
N ASN A 29 34.91 -4.96 33.62
CA ASN A 29 35.67 -4.54 32.42
C ASN A 29 36.61 -5.65 31.92
N ALA A 30 37.32 -5.42 30.81
CA ALA A 30 38.18 -6.42 30.20
C ALA A 30 39.28 -6.98 31.16
N GLU A 31 39.73 -6.20 32.16
CA GLU A 31 40.75 -6.59 33.09
C GLU A 31 40.23 -7.65 34.12
N SER A 32 38.93 -7.70 34.32
CA SER A 32 38.23 -8.65 35.20
C SER A 32 37.80 -9.95 34.50
N ILE A 33 38.02 -10.10 33.19
CA ILE A 33 37.68 -11.31 32.43
C ILE A 33 38.60 -12.48 32.83
N SER A 34 38.00 -13.64 33.14
CA SER A 34 38.71 -14.88 33.38
C SER A 34 39.00 -15.62 32.09
N ALA A 35 40.19 -15.52 31.56
CA ALA A 35 40.60 -16.21 30.33
C ALA A 35 40.53 -17.75 30.42
N GLU A 36 40.70 -18.33 31.64
CA GLU A 36 40.59 -19.78 31.82
C GLU A 36 39.17 -20.35 31.68
N GLN A 37 38.15 -19.49 31.85
CA GLN A 37 36.73 -19.89 31.78
C GLN A 37 36.00 -19.24 30.61
N SER A 38 36.70 -18.53 29.76
CA SER A 38 36.15 -17.93 28.53
C SER A 38 36.45 -18.80 27.31
N GLU A 39 35.63 -18.73 26.28
CA GLU A 39 35.80 -19.54 25.07
C GLU A 39 35.56 -18.70 23.80
N LYS A 40 36.46 -18.86 22.85
CA LYS A 40 36.42 -18.19 21.52
C LYS A 40 36.51 -16.68 21.55
N GLU A 41 36.79 -16.07 22.67
CA GLU A 41 36.91 -14.61 22.79
C GLU A 41 38.23 -14.10 22.20
N VAL A 42 38.22 -12.82 21.81
CA VAL A 42 39.44 -12.06 21.53
C VAL A 42 39.46 -10.84 22.43
N ILE A 43 40.31 -10.86 23.44
CA ILE A 43 40.54 -9.73 24.34
C ILE A 43 41.61 -8.83 23.71
N SER A 44 41.29 -7.56 23.53
CA SER A 44 42.19 -6.56 22.94
C SER A 44 41.98 -5.21 23.60
N GLY A 45 43.05 -4.66 24.13
CA GLY A 45 42.99 -3.38 24.83
C GLY A 45 42.10 -3.40 26.07
N SER A 46 41.08 -2.51 26.06
CA SER A 46 40.13 -2.36 27.16
C SER A 46 38.78 -3.04 26.93
N GLY A 47 38.71 -4.04 26.05
CA GLY A 47 37.45 -4.73 25.75
C GLY A 47 37.63 -6.11 25.15
N ALA A 48 36.53 -6.72 24.73
CA ALA A 48 36.51 -8.07 24.17
C ALA A 48 35.57 -8.16 22.94
N TRP A 49 35.96 -8.99 21.99
CA TRP A 49 35.15 -9.46 20.87
C TRP A 49 34.70 -10.88 21.17
N ILE A 50 33.43 -11.17 21.09
CA ILE A 50 32.89 -12.50 21.34
C ILE A 50 32.18 -12.97 20.07
N PRO A 51 32.74 -13.94 19.32
CA PRO A 51 32.06 -14.51 18.16
C PRO A 51 30.83 -15.33 18.57
N ALA A 52 29.95 -15.59 17.61
CA ALA A 52 28.74 -16.38 17.84
C ALA A 52 29.07 -17.72 18.53
N GLY A 53 28.33 -18.04 19.60
CA GLY A 53 28.53 -19.21 20.44
C GLY A 53 29.77 -19.17 21.34
N GLY A 54 30.51 -18.05 21.37
CA GLY A 54 31.57 -17.81 22.34
C GLY A 54 31.03 -17.11 23.61
N TYR A 55 31.85 -17.04 24.62
CA TYR A 55 31.53 -16.38 25.88
C TYR A 55 32.74 -15.85 26.63
N ILE A 56 32.53 -14.86 27.49
CA ILE A 56 33.48 -14.38 28.47
C ILE A 56 32.91 -14.61 29.87
N CYS A 57 33.81 -14.82 30.84
CA CYS A 57 33.46 -15.08 32.23
C CYS A 57 34.05 -14.04 33.18
N PHE A 58 33.28 -13.59 34.13
CA PHE A 58 33.67 -12.80 35.30
C PHE A 58 33.46 -13.63 36.55
N LYS A 59 34.50 -13.88 37.32
CA LYS A 59 34.45 -14.75 38.51
C LYS A 59 33.95 -14.04 39.75
N ASN A 60 33.18 -14.78 40.56
CA ASN A 60 32.78 -14.39 41.91
C ASN A 60 32.12 -13.01 41.95
N VAL A 61 31.15 -12.75 41.07
CA VAL A 61 30.42 -11.48 40.96
C VAL A 61 29.22 -11.49 41.90
N GLU A 62 29.13 -10.49 42.80
CA GLU A 62 28.00 -10.35 43.71
C GLU A 62 26.75 -9.85 42.96
N LEU A 63 25.67 -10.68 42.96
CA LEU A 63 24.43 -10.41 42.23
C LEU A 63 23.25 -9.97 43.11
N THR A 64 23.41 -9.98 44.45
CA THR A 64 22.32 -9.62 45.37
C THR A 64 21.81 -8.21 45.14
N GLY A 65 20.53 -8.11 44.79
CA GLY A 65 19.82 -6.87 44.56
C GLY A 65 20.12 -6.19 43.21
N VAL A 66 20.77 -6.87 42.26
CA VAL A 66 20.94 -6.37 40.90
C VAL A 66 19.58 -6.38 40.21
N LYS A 67 19.19 -5.22 39.64
CA LYS A 67 17.93 -4.94 38.98
C LYS A 67 18.05 -4.68 37.48
N SER A 68 19.22 -4.18 37.04
CA SER A 68 19.47 -3.88 35.66
C SER A 68 20.91 -4.12 35.21
N LEU A 69 21.06 -4.36 33.91
CA LEU A 69 22.31 -4.61 33.23
C LEU A 69 22.53 -3.54 32.17
N HIS A 70 23.75 -2.96 32.12
CA HIS A 70 24.13 -1.92 31.17
C HIS A 70 25.45 -2.32 30.49
N MET A 71 25.39 -2.66 29.21
CA MET A 71 26.56 -3.03 28.42
C MET A 71 27.08 -1.84 27.64
N ASN A 72 28.35 -1.46 27.91
CA ASN A 72 29.01 -0.49 27.02
C ASN A 72 29.71 -1.26 25.91
N ALA A 73 29.27 -1.03 24.68
CA ALA A 73 29.76 -1.75 23.51
C ALA A 73 29.78 -0.84 22.28
N PHE A 74 30.54 -1.24 21.27
CA PHE A 74 30.56 -0.64 19.95
C PHE A 74 30.11 -1.69 18.94
N TRP A 75 29.15 -1.32 18.10
CA TRP A 75 28.64 -2.17 17.03
C TRP A 75 29.23 -1.73 15.68
N GLY A 76 29.90 -2.65 14.99
CA GLY A 76 30.50 -2.42 13.68
C GLY A 76 29.53 -2.62 12.49
N GLY A 77 28.24 -2.71 12.76
CA GLY A 77 27.21 -2.96 11.75
C GLY A 77 26.97 -4.46 11.51
N GLY A 78 25.76 -4.82 11.27
CA GLY A 78 25.28 -6.18 10.99
C GLY A 78 23.87 -6.14 10.44
N ARG A 79 23.35 -7.31 9.98
CA ARG A 79 22.04 -7.36 9.31
C ARG A 79 20.86 -7.48 10.30
N ASN A 80 21.12 -8.09 11.48
CA ASN A 80 20.09 -8.37 12.48
C ASN A 80 20.39 -7.77 13.87
N GLY A 81 21.53 -7.07 14.03
CA GLY A 81 22.10 -6.80 15.35
C GLY A 81 22.72 -8.07 15.96
N ASP A 82 23.23 -7.95 17.18
CA ASP A 82 23.82 -9.05 17.94
C ASP A 82 23.18 -9.11 19.33
N ALA A 83 23.00 -10.30 19.88
CA ALA A 83 22.43 -10.51 21.20
C ALA A 83 23.38 -11.26 22.13
N PHE A 84 23.42 -10.85 23.39
CA PHE A 84 24.28 -11.39 24.43
C PHE A 84 23.44 -11.79 25.65
N MET A 85 23.42 -13.09 25.95
CA MET A 85 22.80 -13.58 27.18
C MET A 85 23.79 -13.42 28.34
N VAL A 86 23.33 -12.78 29.41
CA VAL A 86 24.04 -12.70 30.67
C VAL A 86 23.53 -13.80 31.58
N ARG A 87 24.43 -14.76 31.96
CA ARG A 87 24.09 -15.99 32.71
C ARG A 87 24.92 -16.14 33.96
N ALA A 88 24.36 -16.79 34.97
CA ALA A 88 25.08 -17.18 36.19
C ALA A 88 25.55 -18.63 36.11
N ASP A 89 26.73 -18.90 36.60
CA ASP A 89 27.37 -20.21 36.88
C ASP A 89 27.66 -21.11 35.66
N ASN A 90 26.98 -20.96 34.55
CA ASN A 90 27.23 -21.75 33.35
C ASN A 90 26.85 -20.95 32.08
N PRO A 91 27.72 -20.87 31.06
CA PRO A 91 27.46 -20.06 29.86
C PRO A 91 26.29 -20.57 29.02
N LYS A 92 25.96 -21.85 29.05
CA LYS A 92 24.96 -22.49 28.22
C LYS A 92 23.66 -22.87 28.93
N THR A 93 23.78 -23.32 30.20
CA THR A 93 22.68 -23.88 30.99
C THR A 93 22.37 -23.09 32.26
N GLY A 94 23.19 -22.08 32.56
CA GLY A 94 23.06 -21.25 33.76
C GLY A 94 21.79 -20.36 33.67
N GLU A 95 21.40 -19.88 34.85
CA GLU A 95 20.22 -18.99 34.95
C GLU A 95 20.46 -17.71 34.16
N VAL A 96 19.47 -17.31 33.36
CA VAL A 96 19.54 -16.09 32.53
C VAL A 96 19.13 -14.88 33.38
N LEU A 97 20.03 -13.89 33.48
CA LEU A 97 19.75 -12.60 34.10
C LEU A 97 19.09 -11.65 33.13
N GLY A 98 19.46 -11.72 31.87
CA GLY A 98 18.88 -10.87 30.83
C GLY A 98 19.55 -11.09 29.47
N VAL A 99 18.97 -10.56 28.42
CA VAL A 99 19.50 -10.58 27.06
C VAL A 99 19.65 -9.16 26.57
N ILE A 100 20.89 -8.77 26.26
CA ILE A 100 21.24 -7.43 25.78
C ILE A 100 21.38 -7.48 24.26
N THR A 101 20.64 -6.65 23.55
CA THR A 101 20.72 -6.52 22.09
C THR A 101 21.59 -5.32 21.73
N VAL A 102 22.51 -5.51 20.79
CA VAL A 102 23.39 -4.48 20.25
C VAL A 102 23.12 -4.39 18.75
N GLY A 103 22.32 -3.42 18.35
CA GLY A 103 21.86 -3.26 16.98
C GLY A 103 21.75 -1.81 16.51
N ASP A 104 22.48 -0.91 17.18
CA ASP A 104 22.47 0.52 16.89
C ASP A 104 23.92 1.04 16.88
N ASP A 105 24.34 1.63 15.75
CA ASP A 105 25.71 2.17 15.58
C ASP A 105 25.87 3.59 16.17
N GLU A 106 24.80 4.23 16.57
CA GLU A 106 24.81 5.53 17.27
C GLU A 106 24.86 5.39 18.79
N LYS A 107 24.41 4.26 19.33
CA LYS A 107 24.41 3.97 20.76
C LYS A 107 25.74 3.35 21.21
N THR A 108 26.15 3.70 22.41
CA THR A 108 27.34 3.09 23.07
C THR A 108 27.00 2.33 24.34
N THR A 109 25.77 2.42 24.82
CA THR A 109 25.30 1.74 26.02
C THR A 109 23.93 1.12 25.74
N PHE A 110 23.86 -0.19 26.00
CA PHE A 110 22.66 -1.01 25.79
C PHE A 110 22.22 -1.56 27.15
N SER A 111 20.97 -1.40 27.51
CA SER A 111 20.48 -1.62 28.86
C SER A 111 19.23 -2.49 28.87
N VAL A 112 19.12 -3.40 29.87
CA VAL A 112 17.95 -4.25 30.06
C VAL A 112 17.65 -4.43 31.55
N PRO A 113 16.40 -4.70 31.94
CA PRO A 113 16.07 -5.15 33.26
C PRO A 113 16.66 -6.54 33.50
N VAL A 114 16.77 -6.94 34.74
CA VAL A 114 17.10 -8.32 35.09
C VAL A 114 15.83 -9.16 35.02
N ASP A 115 15.83 -10.21 34.21
CA ASP A 115 14.70 -11.12 34.04
C ASP A 115 14.40 -11.92 35.29
N LYS A 116 15.47 -12.30 36.00
CA LYS A 116 15.39 -13.06 37.25
C LYS A 116 16.46 -12.61 38.22
N GLU A 117 16.01 -12.18 39.40
CA GLU A 117 16.93 -11.83 40.51
C GLU A 117 17.62 -13.05 41.07
N ILE A 118 18.92 -12.97 41.23
CA ILE A 118 19.76 -13.98 41.84
C ILE A 118 20.55 -13.33 42.98
N SER A 119 20.72 -14.04 44.07
CA SER A 119 21.43 -13.53 45.26
C SER A 119 22.70 -14.31 45.54
N GLY A 120 23.72 -13.61 45.98
CA GLY A 120 25.05 -14.15 46.31
C GLY A 120 26.09 -13.93 45.21
N ALA A 121 27.25 -14.48 45.41
CA ALA A 121 28.36 -14.39 44.48
C ALA A 121 28.34 -15.57 43.49
N HIS A 122 28.34 -15.27 42.21
CA HIS A 122 28.27 -16.22 41.11
C HIS A 122 29.35 -15.96 40.06
N ASP A 123 29.69 -16.95 39.30
CA ASP A 123 30.47 -16.75 38.08
C ASP A 123 29.49 -16.23 36.99
N LEU A 124 29.78 -15.06 36.43
CA LEU A 124 28.91 -14.40 35.46
C LEU A 124 29.45 -14.54 34.05
N TYR A 125 28.63 -15.01 33.16
CA TYR A 125 28.95 -15.22 31.75
C TYR A 125 28.21 -14.26 30.83
N ILE A 126 28.91 -13.65 29.89
CA ILE A 126 28.31 -13.02 28.70
C ILE A 126 28.49 -13.98 27.53
N TYR A 127 27.41 -14.57 27.09
CA TYR A 127 27.36 -15.54 26.00
C TYR A 127 26.82 -14.89 24.74
N SER A 128 27.55 -14.94 23.62
CA SER A 128 27.09 -14.45 22.33
C SER A 128 26.06 -15.42 21.73
N CYS A 129 24.84 -14.97 21.56
CA CYS A 129 23.74 -15.80 21.07
C CYS A 129 23.99 -16.26 19.64
N TYR A 130 24.11 -17.57 19.47
CA TYR A 130 24.23 -18.18 18.16
C TYR A 130 22.97 -17.94 17.35
N GLY A 131 23.10 -17.55 16.08
CA GLY A 131 22.00 -17.52 15.14
C GLY A 131 21.37 -16.17 14.82
N LEU A 132 21.81 -15.05 15.40
CA LEU A 132 21.47 -13.73 14.86
C LEU A 132 22.40 -13.34 13.70
N ASN A 133 23.64 -13.82 13.69
CA ASN A 133 24.64 -13.40 12.72
C ASN A 133 25.75 -14.47 12.51
N GLU A 134 25.45 -15.54 11.76
CA GLU A 134 26.42 -16.63 11.56
C GLU A 134 27.63 -16.25 10.70
N PHE A 135 27.48 -15.34 9.77
CA PHE A 135 28.52 -14.97 8.80
C PHE A 135 29.35 -13.76 9.22
N GLU A 136 29.01 -13.09 10.30
CA GLU A 136 29.67 -11.87 10.75
C GLU A 136 30.18 -11.99 12.18
N SER A 137 31.22 -12.82 12.39
CA SER A 137 31.98 -12.82 13.64
C SER A 137 32.68 -11.48 13.85
N TYR A 138 32.74 -11.01 15.11
CA TYR A 138 33.51 -9.81 15.53
C TYR A 138 32.89 -8.45 15.13
N LYS A 139 31.58 -8.31 15.18
CA LYS A 139 30.91 -7.02 14.91
C LYS A 139 30.69 -6.18 16.18
N VAL A 140 30.62 -6.79 17.34
CA VAL A 140 30.44 -6.10 18.62
C VAL A 140 31.68 -6.14 19.45
N TYR A 141 32.17 -4.95 19.84
CA TYR A 141 33.28 -4.81 20.79
C TYR A 141 32.74 -4.38 22.15
N ILE A 142 32.74 -5.30 23.12
CA ILE A 142 32.24 -5.08 24.48
C ILE A 142 33.34 -4.47 25.33
N LYS A 143 33.09 -3.28 25.86
CA LYS A 143 34.05 -2.58 26.77
C LYS A 143 33.79 -2.90 28.22
N SER A 144 32.54 -2.94 28.66
CA SER A 144 32.17 -3.24 30.04
C SER A 144 30.74 -3.69 30.16
N LEU A 145 30.42 -4.38 31.27
CA LEU A 145 29.07 -4.63 31.74
C LEU A 145 28.92 -4.01 33.13
N THR A 146 27.99 -3.13 33.31
CA THR A 146 27.61 -2.54 34.60
C THR A 146 26.37 -3.24 35.15
N LEU A 147 26.46 -3.71 36.37
CA LEU A 147 25.39 -4.29 37.17
C LEU A 147 24.86 -3.19 38.10
N SER A 148 23.58 -2.82 37.98
CA SER A 148 22.99 -1.79 38.82
C SER A 148 21.90 -2.34 39.73
N LYS A 149 21.80 -1.79 40.93
CA LYS A 149 20.71 -2.06 41.88
C LYS A 149 19.50 -1.14 41.68
N GLU A 150 19.59 -0.20 40.75
CA GLU A 150 18.49 0.59 40.36
C GLU A 150 17.61 -0.16 39.34
N GLU A 151 16.32 0.02 39.40
CA GLU A 151 15.43 -0.53 38.39
C GLU A 151 15.71 0.11 37.04
N TYR A 152 15.71 -0.73 36.00
CA TYR A 152 15.84 -0.26 34.65
C TYR A 152 14.63 0.60 34.31
N LYS A 153 14.88 1.85 34.03
CA LYS A 153 13.91 2.71 33.37
C LYS A 153 14.26 2.71 31.88
N ARG A 154 13.46 2.00 31.11
CA ARG A 154 13.52 2.14 29.66
C ARG A 154 13.46 3.63 29.32
N ALA A 155 14.34 4.12 28.42
CA ALA A 155 14.15 5.45 27.88
C ALA A 155 12.67 5.57 27.45
N GLU A 156 12.04 6.71 27.71
CA GLU A 156 10.67 6.92 27.24
C GLU A 156 10.71 6.71 25.72
N THR A 157 10.25 5.53 25.28
CA THR A 157 10.09 5.24 23.86
C THR A 157 8.97 6.11 23.37
N ARG A 158 9.16 6.70 22.21
CA ARG A 158 8.15 7.50 21.54
C ARG A 158 6.99 6.59 21.17
N PHE A 159 5.96 6.53 21.99
CA PHE A 159 4.72 5.83 21.72
C PHE A 159 3.70 6.82 21.16
N VAL A 160 3.15 6.57 20.01
CA VAL A 160 2.11 7.40 19.40
C VAL A 160 0.76 6.69 19.53
N PRO A 161 -0.11 7.18 20.43
CA PRO A 161 -1.42 6.55 20.64
C PRO A 161 -2.37 6.79 19.47
N ASP A 162 -3.38 5.92 19.31
CA ASP A 162 -4.35 6.01 18.21
C ASP A 162 -5.23 7.26 18.28
N GLU A 163 -5.35 7.91 19.44
CA GLU A 163 -6.05 9.19 19.59
C GLU A 163 -5.41 10.34 18.80
N LYS A 164 -4.18 10.16 18.32
CA LYS A 164 -3.54 11.11 17.39
C LYS A 164 -4.11 11.05 15.98
N ILE A 165 -4.67 9.90 15.59
CA ILE A 165 -5.21 9.70 14.25
C ILE A 165 -6.34 10.70 13.99
N VAL A 166 -6.26 11.35 12.83
CA VAL A 166 -7.27 12.28 12.33
C VAL A 166 -7.88 11.67 11.08
N ASP A 167 -9.13 11.27 11.17
CA ASP A 167 -9.85 10.73 10.02
C ASP A 167 -10.01 11.81 8.95
N ASN A 168 -9.43 11.56 7.78
CA ASN A 168 -9.50 12.44 6.62
C ASN A 168 -10.66 12.09 5.66
N PHE A 169 -11.40 11.01 5.95
CA PHE A 169 -12.50 10.50 5.13
C PHE A 169 -12.11 10.12 3.70
N SER A 170 -10.92 9.54 3.51
CA SER A 170 -10.37 9.20 2.19
C SER A 170 -11.26 8.26 1.38
N ASP A 171 -12.05 7.40 2.03
CA ASP A 171 -13.04 6.55 1.38
C ASP A 171 -14.14 7.32 0.63
N THR A 172 -14.37 8.60 0.99
CA THR A 172 -15.35 9.48 0.33
C THR A 172 -14.76 10.29 -0.84
N TRP A 173 -13.45 10.25 -1.05
CA TRP A 173 -12.80 10.99 -2.14
C TRP A 173 -13.04 10.32 -3.49
N VAL A 174 -12.99 11.09 -4.57
CA VAL A 174 -13.19 10.60 -5.94
C VAL A 174 -11.85 10.56 -6.65
N ALA A 175 -11.55 9.48 -7.36
CA ALA A 175 -10.41 9.38 -8.26
C ALA A 175 -10.78 8.59 -9.51
N THR A 176 -10.17 8.95 -10.64
CA THR A 176 -10.36 8.26 -11.91
C THR A 176 -9.00 8.00 -12.54
N ASP A 177 -8.73 6.76 -12.95
CA ASP A 177 -7.44 6.37 -13.54
C ASP A 177 -7.28 6.78 -15.02
N ALA A 178 -6.16 6.35 -15.63
CA ALA A 178 -5.87 6.66 -17.03
C ALA A 178 -6.86 6.01 -18.01
N LEU A 179 -7.49 4.91 -17.66
CA LEU A 179 -8.50 4.23 -18.45
C LEU A 179 -9.91 4.83 -18.27
N GLY A 180 -10.07 5.77 -17.36
CA GLY A 180 -11.35 6.38 -17.03
C GLY A 180 -12.19 5.60 -16.02
N ARG A 181 -11.59 4.61 -15.31
CA ARG A 181 -12.28 3.88 -14.25
C ARG A 181 -12.27 4.71 -12.97
N THR A 182 -13.41 4.89 -12.37
CA THR A 182 -13.59 5.65 -11.13
C THR A 182 -13.63 4.69 -9.94
N VAL A 183 -12.92 5.02 -8.87
CA VAL A 183 -13.00 4.24 -7.61
C VAL A 183 -14.42 4.22 -7.07
N ALA A 184 -14.86 3.08 -6.55
CA ALA A 184 -16.24 2.85 -6.15
C ALA A 184 -16.77 3.94 -5.22
N SER A 185 -17.92 4.49 -5.56
CA SER A 185 -18.65 5.50 -4.80
C SER A 185 -19.52 4.86 -3.69
N TYR A 186 -20.10 5.71 -2.82
CA TYR A 186 -21.11 5.27 -1.86
C TYR A 186 -22.32 4.58 -2.54
N GLU A 187 -22.73 5.04 -3.71
CA GLU A 187 -23.84 4.46 -4.48
C GLU A 187 -23.48 3.06 -5.01
N GLU A 188 -22.21 2.85 -5.37
CA GLU A 188 -21.69 1.60 -5.91
C GLU A 188 -21.31 0.62 -4.80
N ALA A 189 -20.38 0.99 -3.90
CA ALA A 189 -19.87 0.10 -2.86
C ALA A 189 -20.90 -0.20 -1.76
N GLY A 190 -21.79 0.76 -1.48
CA GLY A 190 -22.75 0.68 -0.39
C GLY A 190 -22.19 1.21 0.93
N GLU A 191 -22.99 1.13 1.98
CA GLU A 191 -22.61 1.54 3.33
C GLU A 191 -21.42 0.69 3.85
N VAL A 192 -20.66 1.26 4.79
CA VAL A 192 -19.62 0.52 5.51
C VAL A 192 -20.21 -0.76 6.10
N LYS A 193 -19.62 -1.88 5.73
CA LYS A 193 -20.13 -3.20 6.09
C LYS A 193 -19.79 -3.54 7.54
N GLU A 194 -20.70 -4.21 8.23
CA GLU A 194 -20.49 -4.69 9.59
C GLU A 194 -19.47 -5.84 9.65
N GLY A 195 -18.78 -5.97 10.78
CA GLY A 195 -17.80 -7.00 11.06
C GLY A 195 -16.40 -6.66 10.55
N GLU A 196 -15.42 -7.41 11.05
CA GLU A 196 -14.01 -7.22 10.75
C GLU A 196 -13.74 -7.44 9.24
N ARG A 197 -13.11 -6.48 8.59
CA ARG A 197 -12.67 -6.54 7.19
C ARG A 197 -11.35 -5.80 7.03
N GLU A 198 -10.29 -6.56 6.93
CA GLU A 198 -8.94 -6.04 6.87
C GLU A 198 -8.23 -6.46 5.58
N ILE A 199 -7.38 -5.60 5.07
CA ILE A 199 -6.54 -5.83 3.90
C ILE A 199 -5.08 -5.69 4.31
N GLY A 200 -4.31 -6.77 4.10
CA GLY A 200 -2.86 -6.76 4.22
C GLY A 200 -2.18 -6.75 2.85
N VAL A 201 -1.02 -6.12 2.76
CA VAL A 201 -0.22 -6.07 1.53
C VAL A 201 1.20 -6.51 1.81
N LEU A 202 1.80 -7.34 0.96
CA LEU A 202 3.23 -7.67 1.02
C LEU A 202 4.07 -6.47 0.59
N TYR A 203 5.18 -6.26 1.30
CA TYR A 203 6.02 -5.09 1.15
C TYR A 203 7.50 -5.45 1.23
N TRP A 204 8.32 -4.90 0.33
CA TRP A 204 9.75 -5.18 0.24
C TRP A 204 10.61 -4.03 0.78
N THR A 205 11.60 -4.38 1.63
CA THR A 205 12.52 -3.44 2.27
C THR A 205 13.97 -3.65 1.85
N TRP A 206 14.24 -4.29 0.71
CA TRP A 206 15.57 -4.73 0.29
C TRP A 206 16.17 -3.96 -0.89
N HIS A 207 15.57 -2.83 -1.28
CA HIS A 207 16.18 -1.88 -2.21
C HIS A 207 17.39 -1.21 -1.55
N THR A 208 18.57 -1.30 -2.16
CA THR A 208 19.79 -0.75 -1.57
C THR A 208 20.19 0.56 -2.21
N ALA A 209 20.83 1.45 -1.45
CA ALA A 209 21.31 2.74 -1.95
C ALA A 209 22.31 2.64 -3.11
N TYR A 210 22.91 1.47 -3.30
CA TYR A 210 23.84 1.21 -4.41
C TYR A 210 23.13 0.95 -5.75
N ASP A 211 21.84 0.69 -5.71
CA ASP A 211 21.07 0.23 -6.85
C ASP A 211 20.77 1.35 -7.84
N ILE A 212 20.85 2.60 -7.41
CA ILE A 212 20.35 3.76 -8.14
C ILE A 212 21.25 4.19 -9.29
N ALA A 213 22.56 4.15 -9.08
CA ALA A 213 23.52 4.53 -10.10
C ALA A 213 23.61 3.53 -11.26
N ASP A 214 23.21 2.28 -11.01
CA ASP A 214 23.32 1.14 -11.91
C ASP A 214 21.96 0.44 -12.10
N ALA A 215 20.84 1.15 -11.94
CA ALA A 215 19.50 0.62 -12.16
C ALA A 215 19.20 0.52 -13.65
N TYR A 216 18.71 -0.65 -14.09
CA TYR A 216 18.38 -0.93 -15.47
C TYR A 216 17.02 -1.60 -15.59
N ILE A 217 16.21 -1.13 -16.53
CA ILE A 217 14.92 -1.77 -16.84
C ILE A 217 15.19 -2.95 -17.77
N ILE A 218 14.77 -4.14 -17.36
CA ILE A 218 14.99 -5.42 -18.06
C ILE A 218 14.52 -5.33 -19.51
N GLU A 219 13.31 -4.83 -19.73
CA GLU A 219 12.72 -4.69 -21.04
C GLU A 219 13.58 -3.83 -21.99
N ASN A 220 14.17 -2.74 -21.49
CA ASN A 220 15.03 -1.86 -22.27
C ASN A 220 16.33 -2.56 -22.68
N VAL A 221 16.90 -3.38 -21.80
CA VAL A 221 18.10 -4.18 -22.14
C VAL A 221 17.76 -5.19 -23.22
N ILE A 222 16.62 -5.89 -23.12
CA ILE A 222 16.19 -6.90 -24.10
C ILE A 222 15.80 -6.25 -25.43
N LYS A 223 15.13 -5.10 -25.44
CA LYS A 223 14.84 -4.35 -26.67
C LYS A 223 16.09 -3.93 -27.41
N ALA A 224 17.12 -3.51 -26.68
CA ALA A 224 18.41 -3.13 -27.28
C ALA A 224 19.25 -4.35 -27.74
N HIS A 225 19.11 -5.47 -27.04
CA HIS A 225 19.89 -6.70 -27.20
C HIS A 225 18.98 -7.95 -27.11
N PRO A 226 18.16 -8.24 -28.14
CA PRO A 226 17.24 -9.37 -28.10
C PRO A 226 17.92 -10.73 -27.88
N GLU A 227 19.16 -10.87 -28.33
CA GLU A 227 20.00 -12.06 -28.14
C GLU A 227 20.38 -12.33 -26.67
N ALA A 228 20.24 -11.32 -25.81
CA ALA A 228 20.55 -11.46 -24.37
C ALA A 228 19.42 -12.14 -23.58
N LYS A 229 18.21 -12.22 -24.11
CA LYS A 229 17.03 -12.71 -23.41
C LYS A 229 17.28 -14.09 -22.77
N ASP A 230 17.79 -15.03 -23.53
CA ASP A 230 18.02 -16.41 -23.10
C ASP A 230 19.50 -16.74 -22.80
N ASP A 231 20.36 -15.74 -22.74
CA ASP A 231 21.80 -15.88 -22.49
C ASP A 231 22.24 -15.14 -21.22
N TYR A 232 22.37 -15.90 -20.13
CA TYR A 232 22.83 -15.37 -18.85
C TYR A 232 24.20 -14.69 -18.93
N TYR A 233 25.11 -15.19 -19.78
CA TYR A 233 26.47 -14.67 -19.91
C TYR A 233 26.62 -13.59 -20.97
N ASN A 234 25.54 -13.17 -21.60
CA ASN A 234 25.58 -12.13 -22.60
C ASN A 234 26.16 -10.83 -22.03
N LYS A 235 27.05 -10.18 -22.81
CA LYS A 235 27.71 -8.93 -22.39
C LYS A 235 26.75 -7.76 -22.18
N ALA A 236 25.56 -7.79 -22.80
CA ALA A 236 24.54 -6.80 -22.56
C ALA A 236 24.11 -6.72 -21.08
N TRP A 237 24.29 -7.79 -20.31
CA TRP A 237 24.01 -7.82 -18.88
C TRP A 237 25.19 -7.37 -18.00
N ALA A 238 26.37 -7.10 -18.58
CA ALA A 238 27.53 -6.56 -17.87
C ALA A 238 27.38 -5.03 -17.70
N LEU A 239 26.34 -4.62 -17.03
CA LEU A 239 25.92 -3.25 -16.80
C LEU A 239 26.62 -2.74 -15.53
N GLY A 240 27.62 -1.87 -15.69
CA GLY A 240 28.33 -1.26 -14.57
C GLY A 240 29.37 -2.16 -13.88
N SER A 241 29.86 -1.72 -12.73
CA SER A 241 30.95 -2.37 -11.97
C SER A 241 30.48 -3.42 -10.96
N ARG A 242 29.17 -3.59 -10.78
CA ARG A 242 28.54 -4.55 -9.85
C ARG A 242 27.51 -5.40 -10.57
N ALA A 243 27.11 -6.52 -9.97
CA ALA A 243 26.00 -7.33 -10.48
C ALA A 243 24.77 -6.41 -10.70
N SER A 244 24.31 -6.40 -11.93
CA SER A 244 23.30 -5.46 -12.42
C SER A 244 22.04 -5.50 -11.55
N VAL A 245 21.61 -4.35 -11.11
CA VAL A 245 20.32 -4.22 -10.46
C VAL A 245 19.28 -4.03 -11.55
N LEU A 246 18.42 -5.01 -11.68
CA LEU A 246 17.45 -5.11 -12.76
C LEU A 246 16.05 -4.86 -12.21
N TYR A 247 15.38 -3.90 -12.84
CA TYR A 247 14.01 -3.50 -12.51
C TYR A 247 13.06 -3.89 -13.63
N TRP A 248 11.81 -4.19 -13.29
CA TRP A 248 10.78 -4.40 -14.32
C TRP A 248 10.27 -3.05 -14.88
N ASP A 249 10.23 -1.98 -14.06
CA ASP A 249 9.90 -0.61 -14.47
C ASP A 249 10.54 0.39 -13.48
N GLU A 250 10.49 1.69 -13.79
CA GLU A 250 10.90 2.74 -12.87
C GLU A 250 9.73 3.10 -11.94
N PRO A 251 9.90 2.97 -10.60
CA PRO A 251 8.91 3.46 -9.64
C PRO A 251 8.59 4.93 -9.89
N LEU A 252 7.38 5.37 -9.60
CA LEU A 252 7.01 6.78 -9.75
C LEU A 252 7.96 7.70 -9.00
N PHE A 253 8.37 7.31 -7.79
CA PHE A 253 9.33 8.07 -6.97
C PHE A 253 10.80 7.87 -7.36
N GLY A 254 11.06 7.28 -8.52
CA GLY A 254 12.40 6.95 -9.03
C GLY A 254 12.96 5.68 -8.40
N PHE A 255 14.16 5.29 -8.79
CA PHE A 255 14.86 4.15 -8.21
C PHE A 255 15.33 4.49 -6.79
N TYR A 256 14.47 4.33 -5.81
CA TYR A 256 14.75 4.66 -4.41
C TYR A 256 15.41 3.48 -3.65
N GLY A 257 16.13 3.79 -2.60
CA GLY A 257 16.67 2.79 -1.66
C GLY A 257 15.77 2.64 -0.44
N SER A 258 15.85 1.49 0.22
CA SER A 258 15.10 1.19 1.44
C SER A 258 15.56 1.99 2.69
N ASN A 259 16.27 3.07 2.50
CA ASN A 259 16.59 4.08 3.50
C ASN A 259 16.03 5.47 3.13
N ASP A 260 15.19 5.57 2.10
CA ASP A 260 14.53 6.80 1.70
C ASP A 260 13.31 7.06 2.59
N TYR A 261 13.52 7.80 3.66
CA TYR A 261 12.49 8.16 4.62
C TYR A 261 11.27 8.84 3.97
N TRP A 262 11.49 9.72 2.97
CA TRP A 262 10.41 10.42 2.29
C TRP A 262 9.49 9.46 1.54
N VAL A 263 10.03 8.45 0.85
CA VAL A 263 9.25 7.44 0.14
C VAL A 263 8.41 6.64 1.12
N TYR A 264 8.97 6.23 2.26
CA TYR A 264 8.21 5.53 3.29
C TYR A 264 7.06 6.37 3.86
N ARG A 265 7.28 7.66 4.09
CA ARG A 265 6.22 8.57 4.50
C ARG A 265 5.10 8.64 3.45
N ARG A 266 5.45 8.74 2.16
CA ARG A 266 4.46 8.74 1.07
C ARG A 266 3.71 7.41 0.97
N HIS A 267 4.40 6.29 1.13
CA HIS A 267 3.75 4.98 1.15
C HIS A 267 2.77 4.84 2.32
N ALA A 268 3.13 5.31 3.51
CA ALA A 268 2.22 5.32 4.66
C ALA A 268 0.92 6.08 4.35
N GLU A 269 1.03 7.29 3.78
CA GLU A 269 -0.12 8.11 3.39
C GLU A 269 -0.94 7.48 2.24
N MET A 270 -0.28 7.02 1.18
CA MET A 270 -0.96 6.41 0.03
C MET A 270 -1.74 5.16 0.42
N LEU A 271 -1.12 4.26 1.19
CA LEU A 271 -1.74 3.01 1.61
C LEU A 271 -2.87 3.23 2.62
N ALA A 272 -2.72 4.20 3.53
CA ALA A 272 -3.80 4.65 4.42
C ALA A 272 -4.99 5.18 3.60
N ASN A 273 -4.73 6.05 2.62
CA ASN A 273 -5.77 6.63 1.76
C ASN A 273 -6.44 5.60 0.85
N ALA A 274 -5.74 4.51 0.49
CA ALA A 274 -6.33 3.37 -0.21
C ALA A 274 -7.22 2.51 0.68
N GLY A 275 -7.04 2.56 2.01
CA GLY A 275 -7.79 1.74 2.97
C GLY A 275 -7.11 0.40 3.30
N VAL A 276 -5.78 0.32 3.17
CA VAL A 276 -4.96 -0.83 3.60
C VAL A 276 -4.75 -0.78 5.11
N ASP A 277 -4.91 -1.93 5.79
CA ASP A 277 -4.84 -2.02 7.25
C ASP A 277 -3.48 -2.54 7.76
N ALA A 278 -2.82 -3.39 6.95
CA ALA A 278 -1.57 -4.03 7.38
C ALA A 278 -0.55 -4.17 6.23
N LEU A 279 0.74 -4.10 6.58
CA LEU A 279 1.85 -4.41 5.69
C LEU A 279 2.66 -5.58 6.26
N PHE A 280 3.04 -6.49 5.38
CA PHE A 280 3.86 -7.64 5.73
C PHE A 280 5.20 -7.54 5.02
N PHE A 281 6.27 -7.33 5.79
CA PHE A 281 7.61 -7.26 5.24
C PHE A 281 8.07 -8.63 4.78
N ASP A 282 8.43 -8.77 3.52
CA ASP A 282 8.98 -10.01 3.00
C ASP A 282 10.44 -10.21 3.46
N TRP A 283 10.61 -11.14 4.39
CA TRP A 283 11.91 -11.65 4.83
C TRP A 283 12.14 -13.09 4.36
N SER A 284 11.28 -13.62 3.49
CA SER A 284 11.28 -15.05 3.11
C SER A 284 12.60 -15.53 2.49
N ASN A 285 13.32 -14.66 1.79
CA ASN A 285 14.51 -14.98 1.03
C ASN A 285 15.85 -14.69 1.74
N ALA A 286 15.82 -14.45 3.05
CA ALA A 286 17.01 -14.14 3.85
C ALA A 286 16.94 -14.74 5.24
N ASP A 287 18.07 -14.82 5.94
CA ASP A 287 18.12 -15.18 7.36
C ASP A 287 18.10 -13.95 8.29
N TYR A 288 17.67 -12.79 7.76
CA TYR A 288 17.68 -11.50 8.46
C TYR A 288 16.47 -10.63 8.09
N ILE A 289 16.23 -9.60 8.90
CA ILE A 289 15.04 -8.72 8.85
C ILE A 289 15.31 -7.35 8.21
N PHE A 290 16.43 -7.17 7.51
CA PHE A 290 16.82 -5.84 6.97
C PHE A 290 16.75 -4.72 8.03
N LEU A 291 17.34 -4.95 9.20
CA LEU A 291 17.12 -4.18 10.42
C LEU A 291 17.18 -2.65 10.23
N LYS A 292 18.21 -2.14 9.53
CA LYS A 292 18.37 -0.69 9.30
C LYS A 292 17.22 -0.12 8.48
N GLN A 293 16.85 -0.79 7.41
CA GLN A 293 15.77 -0.37 6.52
C GLN A 293 14.42 -0.42 7.24
N THR A 294 14.18 -1.52 7.96
CA THR A 294 12.95 -1.69 8.75
C THR A 294 12.82 -0.61 9.84
N LYS A 295 13.94 -0.22 10.50
CA LYS A 295 13.93 0.89 11.47
C LYS A 295 13.59 2.24 10.82
N VAL A 296 14.20 2.58 9.67
CA VAL A 296 13.87 3.84 8.94
C VAL A 296 12.40 3.88 8.57
N MET A 297 11.85 2.77 8.09
CA MET A 297 10.43 2.69 7.77
C MET A 297 9.55 2.81 9.02
N ALA A 298 9.89 2.11 10.10
CA ALA A 298 9.16 2.16 11.36
C ALA A 298 9.06 3.61 11.90
N GLU A 299 10.16 4.36 11.85
CA GLU A 299 10.16 5.78 12.23
C GLU A 299 9.32 6.64 11.29
N ALA A 300 9.43 6.44 9.98
CA ALA A 300 8.62 7.18 9.00
C ALA A 300 7.11 6.94 9.21
N PHE A 301 6.71 5.71 9.52
CA PHE A 301 5.32 5.34 9.81
C PHE A 301 4.85 5.91 11.16
N ARG A 302 5.71 5.87 12.18
CA ARG A 302 5.41 6.47 13.48
C ARG A 302 5.25 8.00 13.38
N ASP A 303 6.09 8.67 12.60
CA ASP A 303 5.96 10.10 12.30
C ASP A 303 4.69 10.41 11.51
N ALA A 304 4.29 9.54 10.57
CA ALA A 304 3.02 9.67 9.87
C ALA A 304 1.84 9.58 10.84
N LYS A 305 1.84 8.59 11.74
CA LYS A 305 0.81 8.44 12.78
C LYS A 305 0.75 9.65 13.70
N GLU A 306 1.90 10.19 14.13
CA GLU A 306 1.93 11.41 14.97
C GLU A 306 1.39 12.62 14.22
N ALA A 307 1.59 12.70 12.91
CA ALA A 307 0.98 13.73 12.06
C ALA A 307 -0.54 13.52 11.87
N GLY A 308 -1.08 12.39 12.28
CA GLY A 308 -2.51 12.10 12.26
C GLY A 308 -2.94 11.05 11.23
N VAL A 309 -2.02 10.48 10.47
CA VAL A 309 -2.34 9.48 9.44
C VAL A 309 -2.74 8.15 10.09
N ASP A 310 -3.83 7.54 9.62
CA ASP A 310 -4.24 6.18 10.00
C ASP A 310 -3.43 5.17 9.20
N ILE A 311 -2.16 5.05 9.57
CA ILE A 311 -1.19 4.21 8.86
C ILE A 311 -1.61 2.73 8.85
N PRO A 312 -1.32 1.98 7.78
CA PRO A 312 -1.34 0.52 7.86
C PRO A 312 -0.33 0.06 8.91
N ARG A 313 -0.76 -0.88 9.78
CA ARG A 313 0.12 -1.46 10.79
C ARG A 313 1.08 -2.45 10.14
N ILE A 314 2.30 -2.59 10.67
CA ILE A 314 3.34 -3.41 10.04
C ILE A 314 3.52 -4.75 10.75
N SER A 315 3.94 -5.77 10.01
CA SER A 315 4.26 -7.11 10.47
C SER A 315 5.39 -7.72 9.64
N GLY A 316 5.90 -8.88 10.02
CA GLY A 316 6.93 -9.61 9.29
C GLY A 316 6.39 -10.92 8.70
N TYR A 317 6.76 -11.18 7.44
CA TYR A 317 6.61 -12.47 6.77
C TYR A 317 7.96 -13.20 6.79
N THR A 318 8.07 -14.25 7.61
CA THR A 318 9.34 -14.97 7.82
C THR A 318 9.58 -16.03 6.76
N SER A 319 10.80 -16.53 6.70
CA SER A 319 11.19 -17.60 5.79
C SER A 319 10.47 -18.93 6.09
N ASN A 320 10.41 -19.79 5.09
CA ASN A 320 9.97 -21.18 5.21
C ASN A 320 11.08 -22.11 5.74
N TYR A 321 12.31 -21.61 5.91
CA TYR A 321 13.42 -22.34 6.51
C TYR A 321 13.45 -22.09 8.02
N TRP A 322 13.22 -23.11 8.80
CA TRP A 322 13.07 -22.99 10.26
C TRP A 322 14.24 -22.33 10.99
N ASP A 323 15.47 -22.55 10.57
CA ASP A 323 16.64 -21.87 11.13
C ASP A 323 16.65 -20.37 10.79
N TRP A 324 16.18 -19.96 9.61
CA TRP A 324 16.02 -18.56 9.25
C TRP A 324 14.86 -17.92 10.02
N THR A 325 13.73 -18.64 10.13
CA THR A 325 12.58 -18.18 10.94
C THR A 325 12.98 -17.92 12.38
N ILE A 326 13.79 -18.82 13.00
CA ILE A 326 14.32 -18.62 14.36
C ILE A 326 15.14 -17.34 14.45
N LYS A 327 16.05 -17.08 13.49
CA LYS A 327 16.90 -15.89 13.47
C LYS A 327 16.07 -14.62 13.32
N GLN A 328 15.14 -14.61 12.37
CA GLN A 328 14.26 -13.48 12.08
C GLN A 328 13.32 -13.14 13.25
N ALA A 329 12.65 -14.13 13.80
CA ALA A 329 11.73 -13.94 14.92
C ALA A 329 12.45 -13.42 16.18
N LYS A 330 13.65 -13.94 16.48
CA LYS A 330 14.48 -13.42 17.57
C LYS A 330 14.92 -11.97 17.31
N ALA A 331 15.41 -11.68 16.11
CA ALA A 331 15.87 -10.34 15.74
C ALA A 331 14.73 -9.33 15.81
N TYR A 332 13.55 -9.72 15.35
CA TYR A 332 12.34 -8.91 15.39
C TYR A 332 11.93 -8.59 16.83
N TYR A 333 11.81 -9.63 17.68
CA TYR A 333 11.47 -9.46 19.09
C TYR A 333 12.46 -8.56 19.82
N LEU A 334 13.77 -8.84 19.69
CA LEU A 334 14.81 -8.13 20.42
C LEU A 334 14.94 -6.66 20.02
N ASN A 335 14.86 -6.34 18.72
CA ASN A 335 15.11 -4.98 18.25
C ASN A 335 13.88 -4.07 18.30
N PHE A 336 12.67 -4.62 18.17
CA PHE A 336 11.45 -3.81 18.05
C PHE A 336 10.52 -3.90 19.27
N PHE A 337 10.82 -4.75 20.24
CA PHE A 337 10.01 -4.89 21.46
C PHE A 337 10.82 -4.90 22.75
N VAL A 338 12.04 -5.44 22.74
CA VAL A 338 12.91 -5.43 23.91
C VAL A 338 13.75 -4.16 23.96
N GLU A 339 14.47 -3.83 22.89
CA GLU A 339 15.32 -2.63 22.84
C GLU A 339 14.45 -1.36 22.81
N GLU A 340 13.48 -1.33 21.93
CA GLU A 340 12.55 -0.22 21.73
C GLU A 340 11.14 -0.76 21.48
N ASP A 341 10.12 -0.12 22.06
CA ASP A 341 8.74 -0.53 21.92
C ASP A 341 8.10 0.16 20.71
N TYR A 342 7.84 -0.61 19.66
CA TYR A 342 7.14 -0.19 18.45
C TYR A 342 5.71 -0.72 18.38
N SER A 343 5.13 -1.19 19.51
CA SER A 343 3.78 -1.79 19.53
C SER A 343 2.68 -0.86 18.99
N ASP A 344 2.91 0.45 19.01
CA ASP A 344 1.99 1.47 18.46
C ASP A 344 1.83 1.43 16.94
N ILE A 345 2.77 0.79 16.22
CA ILE A 345 2.73 0.70 14.75
C ILE A 345 2.68 -0.75 14.24
N TRP A 346 2.80 -1.74 15.13
CA TRP A 346 2.69 -3.14 14.72
C TRP A 346 1.25 -3.59 14.55
N TYR A 347 1.04 -4.48 13.56
CA TYR A 347 -0.24 -5.15 13.37
C TYR A 347 -0.48 -6.18 14.48
N HIS A 348 -1.63 -6.09 15.15
CA HIS A 348 -2.01 -6.98 16.23
C HIS A 348 -3.12 -7.92 15.78
N ARG A 349 -2.98 -9.18 16.15
CA ARG A 349 -4.02 -10.20 16.01
C ARG A 349 -4.17 -10.93 17.35
N ASP A 350 -5.39 -11.19 17.79
CA ASP A 350 -5.67 -11.85 19.06
C ASP A 350 -5.01 -11.16 20.28
N GLY A 351 -4.90 -9.83 20.24
CA GLY A 351 -4.33 -8.99 21.30
C GLY A 351 -2.81 -8.99 21.37
N LYS A 352 -2.11 -9.58 20.41
CA LYS A 352 -0.66 -9.62 20.33
C LYS A 352 -0.15 -9.15 18.95
N PRO A 353 1.08 -8.62 18.87
CA PRO A 353 1.73 -8.39 17.58
C PRO A 353 1.76 -9.67 16.75
N LEU A 354 1.47 -9.58 15.45
CA LEU A 354 1.46 -10.74 14.56
C LEU A 354 2.83 -10.94 13.89
N ILE A 355 3.27 -12.20 13.81
CA ILE A 355 4.27 -12.68 12.86
C ILE A 355 3.58 -13.65 11.89
N PHE A 356 3.79 -13.45 10.59
CA PHE A 356 3.33 -14.38 9.57
C PHE A 356 4.46 -15.37 9.23
N GLY A 357 4.31 -16.63 9.65
CA GLY A 357 5.31 -17.66 9.42
C GLY A 357 5.16 -18.88 10.33
N GLU A 358 6.02 -19.88 10.13
CA GLU A 358 5.98 -21.18 10.81
C GLU A 358 6.71 -21.18 12.16
N ILE A 359 6.34 -20.31 13.08
CA ILE A 359 7.03 -20.13 14.37
C ILE A 359 6.99 -21.41 15.22
N GLU A 360 5.85 -22.09 15.31
CA GLU A 360 5.69 -23.33 16.08
C GLU A 360 6.61 -24.44 15.54
N ASN A 361 6.57 -24.65 14.23
CA ASN A 361 7.42 -25.66 13.57
C ASN A 361 8.90 -25.33 13.73
N ALA A 362 9.26 -24.05 13.72
CA ALA A 362 10.65 -23.63 13.95
C ALA A 362 11.12 -23.93 15.37
N ILE A 363 10.30 -23.70 16.40
CA ILE A 363 10.62 -24.00 17.81
C ILE A 363 10.83 -25.50 18.02
N ASP A 364 10.01 -26.33 17.41
CA ASP A 364 10.03 -27.78 17.55
C ASP A 364 11.10 -28.45 16.67
N SER A 365 11.72 -27.71 15.78
CA SER A 365 12.73 -28.23 14.85
C SER A 365 14.03 -28.66 15.56
N ALA A 366 14.77 -29.55 14.91
CA ALA A 366 16.11 -29.95 15.38
C ALA A 366 17.15 -28.81 15.24
N THR A 367 16.85 -27.78 14.45
CA THR A 367 17.71 -26.60 14.28
C THR A 367 17.56 -25.60 15.41
N CYS A 368 16.48 -25.65 16.19
CA CYS A 368 16.30 -24.81 17.35
C CYS A 368 17.19 -25.30 18.50
N SER A 369 18.29 -24.60 18.74
CA SER A 369 19.23 -24.95 19.79
C SER A 369 18.63 -24.77 21.20
N THR A 370 19.29 -25.34 22.23
CA THR A 370 18.84 -25.14 23.61
C THR A 370 18.89 -23.68 24.03
N GLU A 371 19.86 -22.93 23.51
CA GLU A 371 20.02 -21.49 23.73
C GLU A 371 18.93 -20.69 23.05
N ASP A 372 18.54 -21.09 21.85
CA ASP A 372 17.44 -20.43 21.11
C ASP A 372 16.08 -20.65 21.77
N LYS A 373 15.84 -21.82 22.37
CA LYS A 373 14.55 -22.16 23.00
C LYS A 373 14.12 -21.14 24.05
N TYR A 374 15.08 -20.55 24.78
CA TYR A 374 14.75 -19.50 25.74
C TYR A 374 14.16 -18.27 25.06
N LEU A 375 14.82 -17.75 24.02
CA LEU A 375 14.33 -16.58 23.27
C LEU A 375 13.07 -16.89 22.48
N MET A 376 13.01 -18.08 21.86
CA MET A 376 11.81 -18.48 21.11
C MET A 376 10.59 -18.70 22.01
N ALA A 377 10.77 -19.11 23.28
CA ALA A 377 9.68 -19.12 24.26
C ALA A 377 9.16 -17.69 24.52
N LYS A 378 10.05 -16.69 24.62
CA LYS A 378 9.64 -15.27 24.75
C LYS A 378 8.94 -14.76 23.49
N VAL A 379 9.41 -15.12 22.30
CA VAL A 379 8.71 -14.81 21.03
C VAL A 379 7.29 -15.37 21.05
N LYS A 380 7.12 -16.64 21.42
CA LYS A 380 5.80 -17.30 21.50
C LYS A 380 4.87 -16.67 22.53
N GLU A 381 5.40 -16.23 23.68
CA GLU A 381 4.61 -15.50 24.69
C GLU A 381 4.16 -14.12 24.17
N HIS A 382 5.00 -13.44 23.38
CA HIS A 382 4.79 -12.06 22.95
C HIS A 382 3.96 -11.92 21.68
N PHE A 383 4.16 -12.82 20.70
CA PHE A 383 3.51 -12.75 19.39
C PHE A 383 2.35 -13.74 19.26
N SER A 384 1.34 -13.36 18.48
CA SER A 384 0.51 -14.30 17.74
C SER A 384 1.21 -14.65 16.43
N ASN A 385 0.89 -15.82 15.84
CA ASN A 385 1.40 -16.16 14.52
C ASN A 385 0.30 -16.77 13.65
N ARG A 386 0.51 -16.71 12.34
CA ARG A 386 -0.23 -17.46 11.34
C ARG A 386 0.75 -18.23 10.48
N ASP A 387 0.50 -19.53 10.37
CA ASP A 387 1.27 -20.43 9.53
C ASP A 387 0.82 -20.26 8.07
N HIS A 388 1.77 -19.95 7.18
CA HIS A 388 1.45 -19.70 5.79
C HIS A 388 1.04 -20.97 5.02
N ALA A 389 1.41 -22.16 5.45
CA ALA A 389 1.10 -23.38 4.73
C ALA A 389 -0.31 -23.92 5.05
N ASN A 390 -0.74 -23.80 6.31
CA ASN A 390 -1.96 -24.43 6.82
C ASN A 390 -3.08 -23.44 7.11
N GLU A 391 -2.74 -22.21 7.53
CA GLU A 391 -3.70 -21.20 7.96
C GLU A 391 -3.85 -20.07 6.95
N TRP A 392 -2.75 -19.41 6.61
CA TRP A 392 -2.70 -18.33 5.65
C TRP A 392 -1.75 -18.67 4.49
N GLU A 393 -1.97 -18.06 3.34
CA GLU A 393 -1.09 -18.18 2.17
C GLU A 393 -0.79 -16.78 1.63
N TRP A 394 0.32 -16.60 0.93
CA TRP A 394 0.65 -15.29 0.38
C TRP A 394 0.18 -15.10 -1.06
N LEU A 395 0.07 -16.20 -1.82
CA LEU A 395 -0.33 -16.18 -3.23
C LEU A 395 -0.97 -17.52 -3.63
N GLU A 396 -2.16 -17.49 -4.20
CA GLU A 396 -2.88 -18.67 -4.70
C GLU A 396 -3.33 -18.47 -6.15
N ASP A 397 -3.48 -19.59 -6.86
CA ASP A 397 -4.16 -19.61 -8.17
C ASP A 397 -5.67 -19.37 -7.98
N TYR A 398 -6.30 -18.83 -9.01
CA TYR A 398 -7.76 -18.77 -9.07
C TYR A 398 -8.34 -20.17 -9.34
N PRO A 399 -9.40 -20.60 -8.65
CA PRO A 399 -10.08 -19.89 -7.57
C PRO A 399 -9.37 -20.08 -6.21
N GLN A 400 -9.08 -18.99 -5.55
CA GLN A 400 -8.46 -19.01 -4.23
C GLN A 400 -9.33 -19.72 -3.20
N LYS A 401 -8.70 -20.28 -2.18
CA LYS A 401 -9.38 -21.02 -1.11
C LYS A 401 -9.88 -20.09 -0.02
N ALA A 402 -11.01 -20.47 0.57
CA ALA A 402 -11.47 -19.98 1.86
C ALA A 402 -10.68 -20.71 2.96
N ARG A 403 -9.98 -19.97 3.84
CA ARG A 403 -9.13 -20.54 4.88
C ARG A 403 -9.57 -20.05 6.27
N GLY A 404 -9.58 -20.98 7.23
CA GLY A 404 -9.87 -20.68 8.62
C GLY A 404 -11.30 -20.19 8.85
N GLU A 405 -11.63 -19.98 10.13
CA GLU A 405 -12.91 -19.41 10.58
C GLU A 405 -12.64 -18.43 11.73
N ARG A 406 -13.26 -17.25 11.65
CA ARG A 406 -13.20 -16.24 12.69
C ARG A 406 -14.58 -15.57 12.85
N ASP A 407 -15.12 -15.63 14.05
CA ASP A 407 -16.43 -15.04 14.39
C ASP A 407 -17.57 -15.46 13.42
N GLY A 408 -17.57 -16.73 13.02
CA GLY A 408 -18.60 -17.31 12.14
C GLY A 408 -18.45 -16.93 10.67
N ARG A 409 -17.31 -16.36 10.24
CA ARG A 409 -16.94 -16.02 8.87
C ARG A 409 -15.64 -16.72 8.48
N VAL A 410 -15.39 -16.84 7.17
CA VAL A 410 -14.07 -17.22 6.68
C VAL A 410 -13.03 -16.25 7.22
N GLU A 411 -11.90 -16.75 7.74
CA GLU A 411 -10.86 -15.87 8.29
C GLU A 411 -10.05 -15.21 7.19
N PHE A 412 -9.64 -15.97 6.15
CA PHE A 412 -8.58 -15.53 5.25
C PHE A 412 -8.76 -15.98 3.80
N THR A 413 -8.30 -15.18 2.87
CA THR A 413 -8.00 -15.52 1.47
C THR A 413 -6.93 -14.58 0.90
N THR A 414 -6.47 -14.83 -0.33
CA THR A 414 -5.49 -13.99 -1.04
C THR A 414 -6.10 -13.26 -2.24
N ALA A 415 -5.40 -12.25 -2.74
CA ALA A 415 -5.64 -11.66 -4.06
C ALA A 415 -4.30 -11.26 -4.69
N GLY A 416 -3.87 -11.99 -5.72
CA GLY A 416 -2.64 -11.72 -6.45
C GLY A 416 -2.84 -10.78 -7.64
N ILE A 417 -1.75 -10.14 -8.08
CA ILE A 417 -1.73 -9.24 -9.25
C ILE A 417 -1.24 -9.95 -10.50
N ALA A 418 -0.34 -10.88 -10.35
CA ALA A 418 0.22 -11.78 -11.37
C ALA A 418 0.87 -12.96 -10.67
N ARG A 419 1.29 -13.97 -11.42
CA ARG A 419 1.91 -15.17 -10.84
C ARG A 419 3.03 -15.73 -11.70
N ASN A 420 4.16 -16.02 -11.10
CA ASN A 420 5.32 -16.66 -11.73
C ASN A 420 5.19 -18.18 -11.86
N HIS A 421 3.96 -18.70 -11.91
CA HIS A 421 3.71 -20.13 -12.01
C HIS A 421 3.88 -20.63 -13.42
N SER A 422 4.69 -21.70 -13.58
CA SER A 422 4.82 -22.45 -14.82
C SER A 422 4.07 -23.78 -14.73
N TYR A 423 3.27 -24.11 -15.74
CA TYR A 423 2.66 -25.43 -15.89
C TYR A 423 3.66 -26.53 -16.27
N VAL A 424 4.89 -26.15 -16.63
CA VAL A 424 5.92 -27.07 -17.12
C VAL A 424 6.78 -27.58 -15.98
N GLY A 425 6.27 -28.55 -15.22
CA GLY A 425 7.04 -29.41 -14.33
C GLY A 425 7.21 -28.93 -12.88
N SER A 426 7.86 -29.70 -12.09
CA SER A 426 8.03 -29.74 -10.66
C SER A 426 8.42 -28.41 -9.97
N GLY A 427 7.47 -27.50 -9.72
CA GLY A 427 7.63 -26.45 -8.69
C GLY A 427 8.71 -25.40 -8.92
N THR A 428 9.26 -25.25 -10.13
CA THR A 428 10.20 -24.19 -10.46
C THR A 428 9.45 -23.02 -11.08
N TRP A 429 9.62 -21.85 -10.51
CA TRP A 429 8.81 -20.67 -10.77
C TRP A 429 9.68 -19.57 -11.37
N CYS A 430 9.25 -18.89 -12.43
CA CYS A 430 9.99 -17.83 -13.08
C CYS A 430 9.05 -16.96 -13.91
N PHE A 431 9.09 -15.63 -13.72
CA PHE A 431 8.28 -14.74 -14.55
C PHE A 431 8.77 -14.62 -15.99
N SER A 432 10.01 -14.95 -16.27
CA SER A 432 10.48 -15.07 -17.67
C SER A 432 10.07 -16.39 -18.36
N ASP A 433 9.32 -17.26 -17.70
CA ASP A 433 8.71 -18.43 -18.30
C ASP A 433 7.56 -18.00 -19.24
N PRO A 434 7.47 -18.55 -20.46
CA PRO A 434 6.38 -18.23 -21.39
C PRO A 434 4.98 -18.66 -20.91
N TYR A 435 4.89 -19.40 -19.82
CA TYR A 435 3.64 -19.82 -19.19
C TYR A 435 3.39 -19.10 -17.85
N ALA A 436 4.15 -18.08 -17.52
CA ALA A 436 3.85 -17.21 -16.40
C ALA A 436 2.47 -16.56 -16.60
N LYS A 437 1.76 -16.35 -15.51
CA LYS A 437 0.43 -15.74 -15.51
C LYS A 437 0.58 -14.23 -15.22
N GLY A 438 0.74 -13.45 -16.28
CA GLY A 438 0.90 -12.01 -16.21
C GLY A 438 -0.38 -11.27 -15.80
N ARG A 439 -0.31 -9.96 -15.78
CA ARG A 439 -1.42 -9.07 -15.36
C ARG A 439 -2.65 -9.17 -16.25
N SER A 440 -2.48 -9.49 -17.53
CA SER A 440 -3.58 -9.68 -18.50
C SER A 440 -4.17 -11.09 -18.51
N TYR A 441 -3.52 -12.03 -17.82
CA TYR A 441 -3.95 -13.42 -17.73
C TYR A 441 -5.22 -13.56 -16.88
N THR A 442 -6.06 -14.54 -17.27
CA THR A 442 -7.10 -15.09 -16.39
C THR A 442 -7.09 -16.60 -16.48
N GLU A 443 -7.48 -17.27 -15.40
CA GLU A 443 -7.48 -18.73 -15.39
C GLU A 443 -8.46 -19.34 -16.42
N ALA A 444 -9.58 -18.63 -16.63
CA ALA A 444 -10.59 -19.07 -17.59
C ALA A 444 -10.21 -18.84 -19.05
N PHE A 445 -9.47 -17.75 -19.37
CA PHE A 445 -9.29 -17.31 -20.76
C PHE A 445 -7.83 -17.24 -21.21
N GLY A 446 -6.87 -17.49 -20.31
CA GLY A 446 -5.44 -17.38 -20.58
C GLY A 446 -4.97 -15.93 -20.72
N GLU A 447 -3.78 -15.76 -21.27
CA GLU A 447 -3.14 -14.45 -21.49
C GLU A 447 -3.84 -13.66 -22.61
N ASP A 448 -3.92 -12.35 -22.42
CA ASP A 448 -4.48 -11.41 -23.38
C ASP A 448 -3.38 -10.60 -24.05
N TYR A 449 -3.06 -10.93 -25.30
CA TYR A 449 -1.97 -10.32 -26.06
C TYR A 449 -2.31 -8.95 -26.70
N ARG A 450 -3.48 -8.38 -26.40
CA ARG A 450 -3.84 -7.06 -26.92
C ARG A 450 -2.97 -5.97 -26.28
N SER A 451 -2.61 -4.96 -27.08
CA SER A 451 -1.93 -3.80 -26.54
C SER A 451 -2.77 -3.12 -25.45
N GLY A 452 -2.16 -2.88 -24.30
CA GLY A 452 -2.84 -2.26 -23.15
C GLY A 452 -3.65 -3.22 -22.28
N ALA A 453 -3.74 -4.53 -22.61
CA ALA A 453 -4.49 -5.49 -21.80
C ALA A 453 -3.98 -5.58 -20.36
N MET A 454 -2.68 -5.38 -20.14
CA MET A 454 -2.07 -5.37 -18.80
C MET A 454 -2.62 -4.23 -17.90
N ASN A 455 -3.04 -3.10 -18.49
CA ASN A 455 -3.61 -1.97 -17.76
C ASN A 455 -5.05 -2.26 -17.27
N GLU A 456 -5.75 -3.20 -17.93
CA GLU A 456 -7.09 -3.62 -17.52
C GLU A 456 -7.11 -4.34 -16.17
N GLY A 457 -6.00 -4.97 -15.77
CA GLY A 457 -5.87 -5.66 -14.49
C GLY A 457 -6.70 -6.94 -14.40
N TYR A 458 -6.83 -7.71 -15.49
CA TYR A 458 -7.70 -8.89 -15.56
C TYR A 458 -7.35 -9.95 -14.52
N PHE A 459 -6.07 -10.25 -14.31
CA PHE A 459 -5.65 -11.21 -13.28
C PHE A 459 -6.13 -10.74 -11.89
N PHE A 460 -5.84 -9.49 -11.54
CA PHE A 460 -6.21 -8.94 -10.24
C PHE A 460 -7.73 -8.89 -10.05
N LYS A 461 -8.49 -8.45 -11.06
CA LYS A 461 -9.96 -8.44 -11.03
C LYS A 461 -10.56 -9.83 -10.83
N GLU A 462 -10.01 -10.86 -11.48
CA GLU A 462 -10.44 -12.25 -11.29
C GLU A 462 -10.19 -12.72 -9.84
N GLN A 463 -9.03 -12.42 -9.29
CA GLN A 463 -8.68 -12.69 -7.90
C GLN A 463 -9.59 -11.90 -6.92
N ILE A 464 -9.80 -10.61 -7.16
CA ILE A 464 -10.70 -9.75 -6.38
C ILE A 464 -12.13 -10.31 -6.39
N SER A 465 -12.65 -10.71 -7.55
CA SER A 465 -14.01 -11.22 -7.66
C SER A 465 -14.24 -12.42 -6.75
N ARG A 466 -13.25 -13.33 -6.66
CA ARG A 466 -13.31 -14.48 -5.76
C ARG A 466 -13.16 -14.07 -4.29
N ALA A 467 -12.26 -13.15 -3.96
CA ALA A 467 -12.09 -12.65 -2.61
C ALA A 467 -13.37 -11.97 -2.08
N LEU A 468 -14.05 -11.18 -2.91
CA LEU A 468 -15.35 -10.58 -2.60
C LEU A 468 -16.48 -11.62 -2.45
N GLU A 469 -16.42 -12.72 -3.21
CA GLU A 469 -17.37 -13.83 -3.08
C GLU A 469 -17.20 -14.59 -1.75
N ILE A 470 -15.93 -14.83 -1.35
CA ILE A 470 -15.59 -15.48 -0.07
C ILE A 470 -15.98 -14.59 1.11
N ASP A 471 -15.80 -13.27 1.00
CA ASP A 471 -16.04 -12.24 2.03
C ASP A 471 -15.39 -12.60 3.38
N PRO A 472 -14.06 -12.85 3.44
CA PRO A 472 -13.37 -13.25 4.67
C PRO A 472 -13.26 -12.08 5.65
N THR A 473 -12.59 -12.28 6.79
CA THR A 473 -12.23 -11.18 7.71
C THR A 473 -10.89 -10.52 7.34
N PHE A 474 -10.03 -11.23 6.60
CA PHE A 474 -8.73 -10.73 6.17
C PHE A 474 -8.39 -11.16 4.75
N ILE A 475 -7.88 -10.22 3.92
CA ILE A 475 -7.41 -10.51 2.57
C ILE A 475 -5.94 -10.09 2.45
N MET A 476 -5.07 -11.01 2.03
CA MET A 476 -3.66 -10.71 1.71
C MET A 476 -3.51 -10.40 0.23
N ILE A 477 -2.89 -9.27 -0.08
CA ILE A 477 -2.56 -8.87 -1.44
C ILE A 477 -1.04 -8.99 -1.65
N ASP A 478 -0.65 -9.57 -2.76
CA ASP A 478 0.73 -9.65 -3.19
C ASP A 478 0.90 -8.82 -4.47
N GLY A 479 1.58 -7.65 -4.49
CA GLY A 479 2.45 -7.05 -3.52
C GLY A 479 2.51 -5.54 -3.76
N TRP A 480 3.31 -4.78 -2.98
CA TRP A 480 3.39 -3.33 -3.17
C TRP A 480 4.52 -2.90 -4.10
N ASN A 481 5.77 -3.28 -3.79
CA ASN A 481 6.97 -2.64 -4.34
C ASN A 481 8.16 -3.58 -4.61
N GLU A 482 7.96 -4.78 -5.10
CA GLU A 482 9.05 -5.67 -5.52
C GLU A 482 9.60 -5.30 -6.90
N PHE A 483 10.22 -4.13 -7.03
CA PHE A 483 10.70 -3.64 -8.32
C PHE A 483 11.95 -4.31 -8.85
N LYS A 484 12.72 -4.96 -7.98
CA LYS A 484 14.08 -5.40 -8.23
C LYS A 484 14.22 -6.91 -8.23
N THR A 485 14.97 -7.46 -9.17
CA THR A 485 15.25 -8.90 -9.24
C THR A 485 16.71 -9.22 -9.46
N ASN A 486 17.07 -10.46 -9.14
CA ASN A 486 18.32 -11.09 -9.50
C ASN A 486 18.10 -12.09 -10.63
N ARG A 487 18.96 -12.06 -11.66
CA ARG A 487 18.98 -13.08 -12.70
C ARG A 487 19.60 -14.37 -12.15
N GLN A 488 19.00 -15.49 -12.47
CA GLN A 488 19.43 -16.82 -12.08
C GLN A 488 19.94 -17.62 -13.28
N ASN A 489 21.17 -18.13 -13.16
CA ASN A 489 21.74 -19.01 -14.19
C ASN A 489 21.17 -20.41 -14.07
N ASN A 490 20.57 -20.90 -15.16
CA ASN A 490 20.01 -22.24 -15.23
C ASN A 490 19.05 -22.57 -14.07
N TYR A 491 18.17 -21.61 -13.73
CA TYR A 491 17.22 -21.74 -12.63
C TYR A 491 16.34 -22.99 -12.81
N GLY A 492 16.31 -23.82 -11.77
CA GLY A 492 15.59 -25.11 -11.82
C GLY A 492 16.03 -26.07 -12.92
N GLY A 493 17.18 -25.85 -13.57
CA GLY A 493 17.65 -26.65 -14.70
C GLY A 493 16.88 -26.42 -16.01
N LYS A 494 16.09 -25.35 -16.10
CA LYS A 494 15.21 -25.06 -17.25
C LYS A 494 15.48 -23.70 -17.89
N TRP A 495 15.65 -22.67 -17.10
CA TRP A 495 15.81 -21.31 -17.62
C TRP A 495 17.28 -20.90 -17.57
N ALA A 496 17.90 -20.86 -18.74
CA ALA A 496 19.31 -20.46 -18.87
C ALA A 496 19.57 -19.05 -18.33
N ASN A 497 18.56 -18.17 -18.41
CA ASN A 497 18.57 -16.81 -17.86
C ASN A 497 17.20 -16.55 -17.20
N GLY A 498 17.03 -17.01 -15.97
CA GLY A 498 15.77 -16.96 -15.24
C GLY A 498 15.60 -15.65 -14.46
N PHE A 499 14.44 -15.01 -14.60
CA PHE A 499 13.97 -13.91 -13.80
C PHE A 499 12.83 -14.43 -12.92
N VAL A 500 13.08 -14.62 -11.63
CA VAL A 500 12.18 -15.39 -10.77
C VAL A 500 10.96 -14.57 -10.38
N ASP A 501 11.15 -13.45 -9.69
CA ASP A 501 10.08 -12.74 -9.01
C ASP A 501 9.43 -11.62 -9.85
N LEU A 502 10.09 -11.17 -10.91
CA LEU A 502 9.60 -10.17 -11.84
C LEU A 502 10.38 -10.20 -13.15
N TYR A 503 9.79 -9.65 -14.24
CA TYR A 503 10.45 -9.66 -15.55
C TYR A 503 10.20 -8.38 -16.36
N ASP A 504 8.96 -8.06 -16.66
CA ASP A 504 8.51 -6.87 -17.38
C ASP A 504 7.20 -6.34 -16.81
N SER A 505 6.60 -5.33 -17.41
CA SER A 505 5.37 -4.71 -16.92
C SER A 505 4.18 -5.68 -16.91
N GLU A 506 4.11 -6.63 -17.86
CA GLU A 506 3.09 -7.68 -17.86
C GLU A 506 3.36 -8.71 -16.75
N ASN A 507 4.61 -9.12 -16.59
CA ASN A 507 5.04 -10.18 -15.70
C ASN A 507 5.72 -9.60 -14.45
N SER A 508 4.94 -8.90 -13.66
CA SER A 508 5.27 -8.33 -12.35
C SER A 508 4.02 -8.23 -11.51
N ARG A 509 4.16 -8.10 -10.18
CA ARG A 509 3.01 -8.16 -9.25
C ARG A 509 2.88 -6.96 -8.31
N ASP A 510 3.47 -5.82 -8.66
CA ASP A 510 3.48 -4.65 -7.80
C ASP A 510 2.37 -3.66 -8.14
N ILE A 511 1.89 -2.99 -7.09
CA ILE A 511 0.79 -2.01 -7.15
C ILE A 511 1.31 -0.57 -7.11
N GLU A 512 2.49 -0.33 -6.53
CA GLU A 512 3.07 1.01 -6.45
C GLU A 512 3.11 1.66 -7.83
N PRO A 513 2.67 2.92 -7.97
CA PRO A 513 2.68 3.62 -9.25
C PRO A 513 4.05 3.68 -9.92
N VAL A 514 4.06 3.63 -11.24
CA VAL A 514 5.26 3.62 -12.07
C VAL A 514 5.25 4.74 -13.11
N LYS A 515 6.44 5.07 -13.65
CA LYS A 515 6.56 6.02 -14.77
C LYS A 515 6.22 5.40 -16.11
N GLY A 516 6.22 4.07 -16.20
CA GLY A 516 5.90 3.34 -17.41
C GLY A 516 4.40 3.31 -17.73
N ALA A 517 4.02 2.37 -18.58
CA ALA A 517 2.67 2.30 -19.14
C ALA A 517 1.56 2.07 -18.12
N LEU A 518 1.85 1.40 -16.98
CA LEU A 518 0.86 1.10 -15.95
C LEU A 518 0.49 2.32 -15.08
N ARG A 519 1.33 3.34 -15.04
CA ARG A 519 1.09 4.58 -14.29
C ARG A 519 0.63 4.30 -12.84
N ASP A 520 -0.56 4.77 -12.47
CA ASP A 520 -1.22 4.53 -11.17
C ASP A 520 -2.47 3.63 -11.26
N ASP A 521 -2.63 2.90 -12.37
CA ASP A 521 -3.83 2.09 -12.65
C ASP A 521 -4.08 1.03 -11.57
N TYR A 522 -3.03 0.36 -11.09
CA TYR A 522 -3.17 -0.67 -10.06
C TYR A 522 -3.39 -0.12 -8.66
N TYR A 523 -2.86 1.07 -8.37
CA TYR A 523 -3.17 1.78 -7.14
C TYR A 523 -4.66 2.19 -7.09
N ASN A 524 -5.22 2.65 -8.19
CA ASN A 524 -6.66 2.93 -8.29
C ASN A 524 -7.50 1.66 -8.17
N LEU A 525 -7.08 0.53 -8.78
CA LEU A 525 -7.75 -0.77 -8.59
C LEU A 525 -7.70 -1.24 -7.15
N LEU A 526 -6.59 -1.02 -6.43
CA LEU A 526 -6.51 -1.32 -5.01
C LEU A 526 -7.51 -0.48 -4.19
N CYS A 527 -7.58 0.82 -4.46
CA CYS A 527 -8.54 1.72 -3.80
C CYS A 527 -9.98 1.29 -4.06
N ASP A 528 -10.31 0.96 -5.32
CA ASP A 528 -11.62 0.45 -5.73
C ASP A 528 -11.96 -0.85 -4.99
N PHE A 529 -11.01 -1.78 -4.94
CA PHE A 529 -11.18 -3.04 -4.22
C PHE A 529 -11.42 -2.84 -2.73
N CYS A 530 -10.61 -2.02 -2.06
CA CYS A 530 -10.79 -1.72 -0.64
C CYS A 530 -12.21 -1.21 -0.36
N ARG A 531 -12.74 -0.34 -1.22
CA ARG A 531 -14.10 0.20 -1.09
C ARG A 531 -15.18 -0.85 -1.35
N LYS A 532 -15.06 -1.65 -2.39
CA LYS A 532 -15.99 -2.75 -2.68
C LYS A 532 -16.01 -3.79 -1.57
N TYR A 533 -14.88 -4.05 -0.94
CA TYR A 533 -14.77 -4.99 0.17
C TYR A 533 -15.32 -4.43 1.49
N LYS A 534 -14.94 -3.21 1.86
CA LYS A 534 -15.29 -2.60 3.17
C LYS A 534 -16.59 -1.81 3.16
N GLY A 535 -17.05 -1.33 2.01
CA GLY A 535 -18.07 -0.29 1.88
C GLY A 535 -17.47 1.11 1.99
N VAL A 536 -18.31 2.13 1.81
CA VAL A 536 -17.93 3.55 1.76
C VAL A 536 -18.85 4.36 2.66
N ARG A 537 -18.30 5.33 3.37
CA ARG A 537 -19.10 6.28 4.15
C ARG A 537 -19.83 7.24 3.22
N LYS A 538 -20.99 7.66 3.63
CA LYS A 538 -21.76 8.65 2.91
C LYS A 538 -21.08 10.02 2.94
N VAL A 539 -20.88 10.62 1.79
CA VAL A 539 -20.43 12.03 1.71
C VAL A 539 -21.46 12.92 2.37
N ALA A 540 -21.04 13.76 3.29
CA ALA A 540 -21.95 14.65 4.01
C ALA A 540 -22.50 15.74 3.08
N THR A 541 -23.81 15.98 3.16
CA THR A 541 -24.48 17.01 2.37
C THR A 541 -24.06 18.40 2.82
N ALA A 542 -23.79 19.27 1.86
CA ALA A 542 -23.43 20.66 2.12
C ALA A 542 -24.51 21.42 2.90
N SER A 543 -24.07 22.35 3.76
CA SER A 543 -24.95 23.24 4.50
C SER A 543 -25.87 24.07 3.58
N ALA A 544 -26.98 24.59 4.12
CA ALA A 544 -27.85 25.54 3.44
C ALA A 544 -27.07 26.78 2.98
N GLU A 545 -27.67 27.53 2.08
CA GLU A 545 -27.06 28.76 1.57
C GLU A 545 -26.74 29.75 2.71
N ILE A 546 -25.53 30.31 2.64
CA ILE A 546 -25.01 31.32 3.55
C ILE A 546 -24.05 32.22 2.78
N THR A 547 -24.20 33.53 2.93
CA THR A 547 -23.23 34.51 2.42
C THR A 547 -22.07 34.64 3.41
N ILE A 548 -20.84 34.50 2.93
CA ILE A 548 -19.62 34.60 3.74
C ILE A 548 -18.98 35.98 3.55
N ASP A 549 -18.70 36.67 4.63
CA ASP A 549 -17.82 37.85 4.60
C ASP A 549 -16.34 37.41 4.59
N ILE A 550 -15.77 37.29 3.40
CA ILE A 550 -14.37 36.83 3.24
C ILE A 550 -13.34 37.81 3.86
N ASN A 551 -13.73 39.04 4.18
CA ASN A 551 -12.90 39.98 4.89
C ASN A 551 -13.06 39.89 6.43
N GLY A 552 -14.04 39.11 6.88
CA GLY A 552 -14.31 38.82 8.29
C GLY A 552 -13.27 37.94 8.96
N ASN A 553 -13.55 37.53 10.20
CA ASN A 553 -12.63 36.69 11.01
C ASN A 553 -12.91 35.21 10.86
N ALA A 554 -13.45 34.77 9.72
CA ALA A 554 -13.81 33.37 9.41
C ALA A 554 -14.82 32.73 10.39
N THR A 555 -15.53 33.51 11.21
CA THR A 555 -16.53 33.00 12.15
C THR A 555 -17.75 32.40 11.48
N ASP A 556 -18.08 32.87 10.26
CA ASP A 556 -19.21 32.38 9.48
C ASP A 556 -19.02 30.90 9.07
N TRP A 557 -17.76 30.47 8.99
CA TRP A 557 -17.41 29.08 8.62
C TRP A 557 -17.67 28.06 9.73
N ALA A 558 -17.96 28.50 10.97
CA ALA A 558 -18.19 27.57 12.08
C ALA A 558 -19.39 26.64 11.84
N SER A 559 -20.43 27.13 11.12
CA SER A 559 -21.65 26.37 10.80
C SER A 559 -21.61 25.69 9.43
N VAL A 560 -20.53 25.89 8.65
CA VAL A 560 -20.44 25.31 7.29
C VAL A 560 -19.94 23.88 7.36
N LEU A 561 -20.69 22.98 6.73
CA LEU A 561 -20.39 21.55 6.61
C LEU A 561 -20.48 21.13 5.13
N PRO A 562 -19.80 20.06 4.74
CA PRO A 562 -18.82 19.28 5.49
C PRO A 562 -17.48 20.02 5.68
N GLU A 563 -16.68 19.50 6.59
CA GLU A 563 -15.27 19.80 6.71
C GLU A 563 -14.48 18.73 5.96
N TYR A 564 -13.73 19.15 4.95
CA TYR A 564 -12.84 18.29 4.18
C TYR A 564 -11.46 18.32 4.83
N ARG A 565 -10.86 17.19 5.05
CA ARG A 565 -9.57 17.06 5.73
C ARG A 565 -8.52 16.44 4.81
N ASN A 566 -7.26 16.70 5.10
CA ASN A 566 -6.11 16.14 4.41
C ASN A 566 -5.00 15.86 5.42
N ASP A 567 -4.05 15.02 5.02
CA ASP A 567 -2.91 14.68 5.84
C ASP A 567 -1.99 15.91 6.05
N LYS A 568 -1.36 15.99 7.21
CA LYS A 568 -0.36 17.02 7.48
C LYS A 568 0.95 16.66 6.80
N ILE A 569 1.38 17.46 5.85
CA ILE A 569 2.64 17.29 5.15
C ILE A 569 3.62 18.34 5.68
N GLU A 570 4.59 17.90 6.47
CA GLU A 570 5.60 18.75 7.14
C GLU A 570 7.03 18.43 6.69
N TYR A 571 7.22 17.47 5.78
CA TYR A 571 8.52 16.93 5.45
C TYR A 571 8.89 17.16 3.99
N VAL A 572 10.19 17.30 3.76
CA VAL A 572 10.80 17.50 2.44
C VAL A 572 11.69 16.30 2.15
N ARG A 573 11.69 15.82 0.90
CA ARG A 573 12.60 14.75 0.48
C ARG A 573 14.05 15.24 0.55
N ASP A 574 14.89 14.54 1.29
CA ASP A 574 16.33 14.66 1.15
C ASP A 574 16.78 13.92 -0.12
N SER A 575 17.00 14.68 -1.19
CA SER A 575 17.35 14.14 -2.50
C SER A 575 18.82 13.72 -2.62
N ALA A 576 19.65 13.96 -1.61
CA ALA A 576 21.09 13.73 -1.71
C ALA A 576 21.46 12.25 -1.90
N ALA A 577 20.61 11.33 -1.44
CA ALA A 577 20.87 9.90 -1.50
C ALA A 577 20.54 9.28 -2.89
N HIS A 578 19.69 9.89 -3.71
CA HIS A 578 19.03 9.19 -4.82
C HIS A 578 18.92 9.99 -6.13
N GLY A 579 19.89 10.81 -6.44
CA GLY A 579 20.05 11.29 -7.81
C GLY A 579 19.07 12.37 -8.23
N ASN A 580 18.60 13.22 -7.35
CA ASN A 580 17.92 14.50 -7.65
C ASN A 580 16.61 14.44 -8.43
N THR A 581 15.84 13.39 -8.35
CA THR A 581 14.65 13.35 -9.17
C THR A 581 13.49 14.17 -8.61
N TYR A 582 13.38 14.34 -7.29
CA TYR A 582 12.26 15.06 -6.70
C TYR A 582 12.66 15.86 -5.47
N THR A 583 12.46 17.17 -5.55
CA THR A 583 12.47 18.05 -4.39
C THR A 583 11.02 18.41 -4.07
N ASN A 584 10.51 17.92 -2.97
CA ASN A 584 9.24 18.39 -2.47
C ASN A 584 9.46 19.66 -1.67
N THR A 585 8.92 20.79 -2.14
CA THR A 585 8.85 22.01 -1.31
C THR A 585 7.50 22.01 -0.62
N VAL A 586 7.52 21.85 0.70
CA VAL A 586 6.31 22.00 1.51
C VAL A 586 6.16 23.46 1.89
N GLU A 587 5.17 24.15 1.31
CA GLU A 587 4.85 25.52 1.68
C GLU A 587 3.45 25.59 2.29
N ASN A 588 2.41 25.59 1.55
CA ASN A 588 1.05 25.73 2.07
C ASN A 588 0.40 24.37 2.31
N SER A 589 0.81 23.66 3.37
CA SER A 589 0.22 22.35 3.73
C SER A 589 -1.23 22.53 4.16
N ILE A 590 -2.15 22.27 3.24
CA ILE A 590 -3.59 22.40 3.48
C ILE A 590 -4.06 21.19 4.28
N ILE A 591 -4.59 21.43 5.46
CA ILE A 591 -5.08 20.42 6.41
C ILE A 591 -6.60 20.37 6.51
N LYS A 592 -7.27 21.46 6.08
CA LYS A 592 -8.72 21.58 6.17
C LYS A 592 -9.27 22.46 5.05
N SER A 593 -10.45 22.09 4.54
CA SER A 593 -11.18 22.91 3.59
C SER A 593 -12.69 22.85 3.87
N LYS A 594 -13.42 23.88 3.44
CA LYS A 594 -14.89 23.95 3.47
C LYS A 594 -15.39 24.66 2.24
N VAL A 595 -16.65 24.38 1.86
CA VAL A 595 -17.32 25.05 0.76
C VAL A 595 -18.69 25.56 1.23
N ALA A 596 -18.95 26.82 1.05
CA ALA A 596 -20.26 27.46 1.24
C ALA A 596 -20.77 28.04 -0.07
N ARG A 597 -22.05 28.38 -0.16
CA ARG A 597 -22.65 29.05 -1.31
C ARG A 597 -23.75 30.01 -0.88
N ASP A 598 -24.00 31.01 -1.72
CA ASP A 598 -25.21 31.81 -1.76
C ASP A 598 -25.79 31.84 -3.20
N SER A 599 -26.68 32.81 -3.52
CA SER A 599 -27.26 32.93 -4.86
C SER A 599 -26.21 33.20 -5.95
N ASP A 600 -25.13 33.94 -5.64
CA ASP A 600 -24.21 34.51 -6.62
C ASP A 600 -22.81 33.89 -6.59
N HIS A 601 -22.40 33.30 -5.45
CA HIS A 601 -21.04 32.84 -5.23
C HIS A 601 -20.97 31.41 -4.67
N TYR A 602 -19.87 30.73 -4.98
CA TYR A 602 -19.28 29.71 -4.14
C TYR A 602 -18.18 30.35 -3.31
N TYR A 603 -18.13 29.98 -2.03
CA TYR A 603 -17.08 30.37 -1.12
C TYR A 603 -16.23 29.18 -0.75
N PHE A 604 -14.91 29.32 -0.84
CA PHE A 604 -13.97 28.28 -0.44
C PHE A 604 -13.14 28.75 0.73
N TYR A 605 -12.98 27.87 1.69
CA TYR A 605 -12.12 28.03 2.86
C TYR A 605 -11.00 27.00 2.79
N ALA A 606 -9.78 27.43 3.05
CA ALA A 606 -8.67 26.51 3.30
C ALA A 606 -7.90 26.98 4.55
N GLU A 607 -7.52 26.03 5.37
CA GLU A 607 -6.64 26.20 6.52
C GLU A 607 -5.37 25.39 6.28
N THR A 608 -4.23 26.06 6.44
CA THR A 608 -2.91 25.46 6.30
C THR A 608 -2.26 25.25 7.66
N LEU A 609 -1.25 24.39 7.70
CA LEU A 609 -0.50 24.10 8.91
C LEU A 609 0.23 25.35 9.43
N GLU A 610 0.85 26.11 8.52
CA GLU A 610 1.60 27.33 8.79
C GLU A 610 0.95 28.53 8.07
N ASP A 611 1.40 29.74 8.35
CA ASP A 611 0.93 30.94 7.68
C ASP A 611 1.10 30.83 6.16
N ILE A 612 0.04 31.15 5.42
CA ILE A 612 -0.02 31.03 3.96
C ILE A 612 0.94 32.00 3.28
N LYS A 613 1.68 31.50 2.34
CA LYS A 613 2.60 32.23 1.48
C LYS A 613 2.11 32.23 0.04
N ILE A 614 1.84 33.39 -0.49
CA ILE A 614 1.54 33.59 -1.92
C ILE A 614 2.83 34.08 -2.57
N ASN A 615 3.49 33.23 -3.37
CA ASN A 615 4.79 33.50 -3.95
C ASN A 615 4.69 33.71 -5.47
N GLU A 616 5.30 34.79 -6.00
CA GLU A 616 5.40 34.97 -7.46
C GLU A 616 6.22 33.82 -8.07
N GLY A 617 5.74 33.28 -9.19
CA GLY A 617 6.42 32.24 -9.95
C GLY A 617 6.13 30.80 -9.53
N LYS A 618 5.33 30.59 -8.49
CA LYS A 618 4.80 29.29 -8.10
C LYS A 618 3.31 29.21 -8.38
N SER A 619 2.78 27.99 -8.51
CA SER A 619 1.35 27.78 -8.68
C SER A 619 0.71 27.52 -7.31
N PHE A 620 -0.43 28.14 -7.03
CA PHE A 620 -1.33 27.74 -5.97
C PHE A 620 -2.75 27.74 -6.55
N HIS A 621 -3.19 26.55 -6.91
CA HIS A 621 -4.44 26.34 -7.65
C HIS A 621 -5.57 25.80 -6.77
N LEU A 622 -6.80 26.17 -7.12
CA LEU A 622 -8.01 25.43 -6.83
C LEU A 622 -8.55 24.93 -8.18
N TYR A 623 -8.52 23.63 -8.39
CA TYR A 623 -9.10 22.98 -9.57
C TYR A 623 -10.55 22.58 -9.30
N LEU A 624 -11.43 22.70 -10.32
CA LEU A 624 -12.84 22.32 -10.24
C LEU A 624 -13.20 21.43 -11.42
N ASN A 625 -13.85 20.30 -11.12
CA ASN A 625 -14.54 19.43 -12.08
C ASN A 625 -16.05 19.60 -11.83
N THR A 626 -16.70 20.42 -12.65
CA THR A 626 -18.08 20.88 -12.42
C THR A 626 -19.14 19.95 -12.99
N ASP A 627 -18.80 19.15 -13.98
CA ASP A 627 -19.68 18.16 -14.59
C ASP A 627 -19.40 16.72 -14.15
N ARG A 628 -18.35 16.52 -13.32
CA ARG A 628 -17.92 15.22 -12.83
C ARG A 628 -17.63 14.23 -13.96
N ASN A 629 -17.03 14.72 -15.02
CA ASN A 629 -16.76 13.96 -16.22
C ASN A 629 -15.29 14.06 -16.61
N ARG A 630 -14.57 12.95 -16.61
CA ARG A 630 -13.16 12.93 -16.99
C ARG A 630 -12.93 13.26 -18.47
N ALA A 631 -13.89 12.99 -19.35
CA ALA A 631 -13.76 13.27 -20.78
C ALA A 631 -13.77 14.77 -21.11
N THR A 632 -14.09 15.63 -20.16
CA THR A 632 -14.03 17.09 -20.28
C THR A 632 -12.83 17.65 -19.52
N GLY A 633 -12.43 18.85 -19.83
CA GLY A 633 -11.36 19.54 -19.13
C GLY A 633 -9.97 18.90 -19.29
N TRP A 634 -9.08 19.21 -18.34
CA TRP A 634 -7.80 18.51 -18.16
C TRP A 634 -7.95 17.50 -17.02
N GLU A 635 -7.89 16.23 -17.34
CA GLU A 635 -8.09 15.15 -16.36
C GLU A 635 -9.43 15.26 -15.58
N GLY A 636 -10.45 15.85 -16.21
CA GLY A 636 -11.75 16.18 -15.63
C GLY A 636 -11.89 17.61 -15.10
N TYR A 637 -10.80 18.35 -14.93
CA TYR A 637 -10.89 19.73 -14.42
C TYR A 637 -11.28 20.72 -15.50
N ASP A 638 -12.44 21.34 -15.33
CA ASP A 638 -13.00 22.36 -16.22
C ASP A 638 -12.44 23.75 -15.95
N TYR A 639 -12.17 24.05 -14.68
CA TYR A 639 -11.72 25.36 -14.23
C TYR A 639 -10.54 25.27 -13.28
N ALA A 640 -9.67 26.27 -13.36
CA ALA A 640 -8.55 26.47 -12.44
C ALA A 640 -8.57 27.91 -11.92
N LEU A 641 -8.54 28.09 -10.61
CA LEU A 641 -8.34 29.38 -9.96
C LEU A 641 -6.89 29.43 -9.47
N ASN A 642 -6.12 30.43 -9.88
CA ASN A 642 -4.72 30.61 -9.49
C ASN A 642 -4.56 31.81 -8.55
N LEU A 643 -4.19 31.56 -7.30
CA LEU A 643 -4.01 32.58 -6.28
C LEU A 643 -2.77 33.43 -6.55
N ASN A 644 -1.69 32.83 -7.07
CA ASN A 644 -0.45 33.56 -7.40
C ASN A 644 -0.63 34.49 -8.61
N ALA A 645 -1.67 34.29 -9.40
CA ALA A 645 -2.11 35.19 -10.46
C ALA A 645 -3.26 36.10 -10.01
N MET A 646 -3.24 36.54 -8.74
CA MET A 646 -4.25 37.43 -8.16
C MET A 646 -5.70 36.92 -8.29
N GLY A 647 -5.89 35.63 -8.08
CA GLY A 647 -7.20 34.99 -8.14
C GLY A 647 -7.75 34.83 -9.56
N ALA A 648 -6.90 34.76 -10.58
CA ALA A 648 -7.31 34.52 -11.96
C ALA A 648 -8.08 33.20 -12.06
N VAL A 649 -9.24 33.23 -12.67
CA VAL A 649 -10.08 32.07 -12.99
C VAL A 649 -9.92 31.78 -14.46
N SER A 650 -9.55 30.53 -14.77
CA SER A 650 -9.37 30.09 -16.16
C SER A 650 -10.26 28.89 -16.45
N ALA A 651 -10.79 28.84 -17.66
CA ALA A 651 -11.49 27.68 -18.21
C ALA A 651 -10.53 26.84 -19.02
N ASN A 652 -10.68 25.54 -18.97
CA ASN A 652 -9.90 24.62 -19.80
C ASN A 652 -10.26 24.79 -21.29
N ALA A 653 -9.23 24.75 -22.15
CA ALA A 653 -9.36 24.90 -23.60
C ALA A 653 -8.88 23.65 -24.36
N GLY A 654 -8.70 22.54 -23.67
CA GLY A 654 -8.24 21.26 -24.20
C GLY A 654 -6.81 20.92 -23.73
N GLY A 655 -6.61 19.67 -23.32
CA GLY A 655 -5.37 19.24 -22.69
C GLY A 655 -5.02 20.14 -21.49
N TYR A 656 -3.74 20.44 -21.26
CA TYR A 656 -3.29 21.34 -20.20
C TYR A 656 -3.23 22.82 -20.65
N THR A 657 -4.27 23.29 -21.37
CA THR A 657 -4.36 24.66 -21.87
C THR A 657 -5.48 25.41 -21.14
N TRP A 658 -5.15 26.59 -20.59
CA TRP A 658 -6.05 27.37 -19.74
C TRP A 658 -6.25 28.80 -20.29
N ASN A 659 -7.48 29.25 -20.43
CA ASN A 659 -7.83 30.60 -20.86
C ASN A 659 -8.45 31.38 -19.70
N GLU A 660 -7.83 32.49 -19.28
CA GLU A 660 -8.39 33.36 -18.23
C GLU A 660 -9.77 33.92 -18.68
N ILE A 661 -10.75 33.75 -17.81
CA ILE A 661 -12.12 34.17 -18.04
C ILE A 661 -12.61 35.22 -17.04
N GLY A 662 -11.86 35.49 -15.98
CA GLY A 662 -12.18 36.45 -14.96
C GLY A 662 -11.37 36.28 -13.69
N LYS A 663 -11.82 36.89 -12.59
CA LYS A 663 -11.13 36.83 -11.31
C LYS A 663 -12.11 36.55 -10.16
N ALA A 664 -11.69 35.71 -9.24
CA ALA A 664 -12.30 35.56 -7.92
C ALA A 664 -11.65 36.56 -6.96
N THR A 665 -12.35 36.93 -5.91
CA THR A 665 -11.79 37.70 -4.80
C THR A 665 -11.35 36.75 -3.69
N TYR A 666 -10.25 37.06 -3.02
CA TYR A 666 -9.78 36.25 -1.91
C TYR A 666 -9.10 37.08 -0.83
N THR A 667 -9.02 36.55 0.37
CA THR A 667 -8.25 37.10 1.49
C THR A 667 -7.43 36.00 2.16
N VAL A 668 -6.25 36.39 2.63
CA VAL A 668 -5.36 35.55 3.45
C VAL A 668 -5.15 36.25 4.78
N LYS A 669 -5.36 35.53 5.90
CA LYS A 669 -5.11 35.99 7.25
C LYS A 669 -4.40 34.87 8.04
N GLY A 670 -3.08 35.01 8.19
CA GLY A 670 -2.27 33.95 8.79
C GLY A 670 -2.38 32.67 7.97
N ASN A 671 -2.83 31.60 8.58
CA ASN A 671 -3.01 30.27 7.97
C ASN A 671 -4.41 30.05 7.35
N ILE A 672 -5.21 31.08 7.19
CA ILE A 672 -6.59 30.98 6.66
C ILE A 672 -6.69 31.72 5.32
N LEU A 673 -7.16 30.99 4.32
CA LEU A 673 -7.56 31.48 3.01
C LEU A 673 -9.08 31.44 2.88
N GLN A 674 -9.67 32.53 2.41
CA GLN A 674 -11.09 32.63 2.05
C GLN A 674 -11.22 33.16 0.63
N ILE A 675 -12.04 32.51 -0.19
CA ILE A 675 -12.26 32.87 -1.59
C ILE A 675 -13.77 33.08 -1.83
N ALA A 676 -14.14 34.10 -2.59
CA ALA A 676 -15.46 34.25 -3.18
C ALA A 676 -15.35 34.11 -4.71
N LEU A 677 -15.85 33.01 -5.25
CA LEU A 677 -15.85 32.68 -6.67
C LEU A 677 -17.25 32.94 -7.25
N PRO A 678 -17.43 33.92 -8.16
CA PRO A 678 -18.71 34.17 -8.81
C PRO A 678 -19.17 32.94 -9.62
N LYS A 679 -20.40 32.44 -9.37
CA LYS A 679 -20.98 31.31 -10.08
C LYS A 679 -21.04 31.57 -11.59
N SER A 680 -21.27 32.84 -12.00
CA SER A 680 -21.32 33.27 -13.40
C SER A 680 -20.01 33.01 -14.18
N LEU A 681 -18.85 32.92 -13.50
CA LEU A 681 -17.57 32.63 -14.16
C LEU A 681 -17.42 31.14 -14.52
N ILE A 682 -18.04 30.27 -13.74
CA ILE A 682 -17.92 28.82 -13.92
C ILE A 682 -19.17 28.15 -14.47
N GLY A 683 -20.04 28.92 -15.15
CA GLY A 683 -21.21 28.40 -15.88
C GLY A 683 -22.50 28.26 -15.08
N GLY A 684 -22.52 28.55 -13.78
CA GLY A 684 -23.76 28.57 -12.99
C GLY A 684 -23.68 27.88 -11.62
N ASP A 685 -24.82 27.32 -11.22
CA ASP A 685 -24.98 26.62 -9.94
C ASP A 685 -24.95 25.10 -10.14
N TYR A 686 -24.19 24.38 -9.34
CA TYR A 686 -24.02 22.95 -9.44
C TYR A 686 -24.49 22.27 -8.16
N ALA A 687 -25.31 21.25 -8.29
CA ALA A 687 -25.70 20.42 -7.13
C ALA A 687 -24.55 19.57 -6.60
N GLN A 688 -23.63 19.22 -7.48
CA GLN A 688 -22.42 18.46 -7.17
C GLN A 688 -21.26 18.95 -8.05
N PHE A 689 -20.04 18.95 -7.50
CA PHE A 689 -18.80 19.12 -8.25
C PHE A 689 -17.64 18.52 -7.45
N GLU A 690 -16.53 18.26 -8.11
CA GLU A 690 -15.30 17.84 -7.48
C GLU A 690 -14.32 19.00 -7.44
N PHE A 691 -13.47 19.02 -6.40
CA PHE A 691 -12.45 20.06 -6.29
C PHE A 691 -11.16 19.55 -5.66
N LYS A 692 -10.07 20.22 -5.98
CA LYS A 692 -8.73 19.91 -5.51
C LYS A 692 -7.92 21.18 -5.31
N TRP A 693 -7.18 21.21 -4.22
CA TRP A 693 -6.12 22.20 -3.99
C TRP A 693 -4.78 21.67 -4.44
N ALA A 694 -3.96 22.49 -5.05
CA ALA A 694 -2.60 22.14 -5.46
C ALA A 694 -1.67 23.36 -5.33
N ASP A 695 -0.67 23.23 -4.46
CA ASP A 695 0.36 24.25 -4.22
C ASP A 695 1.73 23.73 -4.62
N ALA A 696 2.44 24.48 -5.47
CA ALA A 696 3.79 24.15 -5.95
C ALA A 696 3.95 22.72 -6.56
N SER A 697 2.86 22.16 -7.08
CA SER A 697 2.78 20.77 -7.58
C SER A 697 3.43 20.56 -8.97
N GLU A 698 3.68 21.64 -9.71
CA GLU A 698 4.40 21.63 -11.00
C GLU A 698 3.86 20.61 -12.02
N GLU A 699 2.54 20.56 -12.20
CA GLU A 699 1.82 19.52 -12.95
C GLU A 699 2.30 19.39 -14.39
N ASN A 700 2.55 20.52 -15.06
CA ASN A 700 3.01 20.60 -16.47
C ASN A 700 2.21 19.68 -17.43
N GLY A 701 0.95 19.42 -17.10
CA GLY A 701 0.06 18.55 -17.86
C GLY A 701 0.13 17.07 -17.49
N ASP A 702 0.92 16.66 -16.50
CA ASP A 702 0.97 15.31 -15.98
C ASP A 702 0.39 15.25 -14.56
N ILE A 703 -0.78 14.62 -14.42
CA ILE A 703 -1.50 14.49 -13.15
C ILE A 703 -0.72 13.66 -12.10
N LEU A 704 0.20 12.78 -12.50
CA LEU A 704 1.02 12.02 -11.57
C LEU A 704 1.97 12.90 -10.75
N ARG A 705 2.22 14.14 -11.22
CA ARG A 705 3.01 15.12 -10.44
C ARG A 705 2.37 15.45 -9.09
N PHE A 706 1.06 15.24 -8.92
CA PHE A 706 0.38 15.38 -7.63
C PHE A 706 0.87 14.39 -6.55
N TYR A 707 1.50 13.28 -6.94
CA TYR A 707 2.14 12.37 -6.00
C TYR A 707 3.54 12.81 -5.57
N GLU A 708 4.24 13.56 -6.42
CA GLU A 708 5.67 13.80 -6.32
C GLU A 708 6.05 15.20 -5.85
N HIS A 709 5.28 16.21 -6.22
CA HIS A 709 5.67 17.62 -6.07
C HIS A 709 4.64 18.44 -5.33
N GLY A 710 5.14 19.38 -4.53
CA GLY A 710 4.32 20.34 -3.80
C GLY A 710 3.41 19.70 -2.75
N VAL A 711 2.30 20.37 -2.47
CA VAL A 711 1.25 19.90 -1.57
C VAL A 711 -0.07 19.90 -2.31
N VAL A 712 -0.81 18.82 -2.22
CA VAL A 712 -2.16 18.71 -2.78
C VAL A 712 -3.15 18.26 -1.72
N ALA A 713 -4.39 18.70 -1.83
CA ALA A 713 -5.50 18.32 -0.96
C ALA A 713 -6.78 18.11 -1.78
N PRO A 714 -7.33 16.89 -1.80
CA PRO A 714 -6.81 15.68 -1.17
C PRO A 714 -5.57 15.12 -1.87
N ALA A 715 -4.93 14.12 -1.24
CA ALA A 715 -3.69 13.51 -1.70
C ALA A 715 -3.77 12.93 -3.12
N GLY A 716 -2.62 12.87 -3.81
CA GLY A 716 -2.49 12.24 -5.13
C GLY A 716 -3.54 12.71 -6.13
N ARG A 717 -4.11 11.78 -6.88
CA ARG A 717 -5.15 12.03 -7.90
C ARG A 717 -6.55 12.26 -7.32
N PHE A 718 -6.79 12.02 -6.04
CA PHE A 718 -8.11 12.15 -5.44
C PHE A 718 -8.65 13.58 -5.46
N ASN A 719 -9.98 13.71 -5.52
CA ASN A 719 -10.74 14.95 -5.40
C ASN A 719 -11.72 14.88 -4.23
N TYR A 720 -12.00 16.02 -3.59
CA TYR A 720 -13.13 16.16 -2.69
C TYR A 720 -14.43 16.25 -3.50
N LEU A 721 -15.50 15.62 -3.02
CA LEU A 721 -16.84 15.75 -3.58
C LEU A 721 -17.67 16.75 -2.79
N TYR A 722 -18.03 17.86 -3.41
CA TYR A 722 -19.09 18.75 -2.91
C TYR A 722 -20.44 18.27 -3.39
N THR A 723 -21.42 18.14 -2.49
CA THR A 723 -22.78 17.73 -2.85
C THR A 723 -23.83 18.41 -2.00
N THR A 724 -24.90 18.91 -2.64
CA THR A 724 -26.13 19.39 -2.00
C THR A 724 -27.22 18.31 -2.00
N ILE A 725 -26.94 17.18 -2.66
CA ILE A 725 -27.85 16.05 -2.79
C ILE A 725 -27.58 15.10 -1.61
N ASP A 726 -28.62 14.65 -0.95
CA ASP A 726 -28.55 13.58 0.03
C ASP A 726 -28.38 12.24 -0.70
N LEU A 727 -27.11 11.80 -0.84
CA LEU A 727 -26.77 10.55 -1.53
C LEU A 727 -27.43 9.35 -0.85
N LYS A 728 -27.87 8.42 -1.68
CA LYS A 728 -28.54 7.19 -1.22
C LYS A 728 -27.89 5.98 -1.88
N THR A 729 -27.92 4.88 -1.18
CA THR A 729 -27.48 3.58 -1.70
C THR A 729 -28.50 2.50 -1.34
N MET A 730 -28.50 1.41 -2.05
CA MET A 730 -29.32 0.26 -1.74
C MET A 730 -28.83 -0.42 -0.46
N THR A 731 -29.73 -0.85 0.38
CA THR A 731 -29.42 -1.59 1.63
C THR A 731 -28.80 -2.95 1.32
N ALA A 732 -28.07 -3.52 2.28
CA ALA A 732 -27.47 -4.85 2.14
C ALA A 732 -28.53 -5.92 1.76
N SER A 733 -29.73 -5.84 2.33
CA SER A 733 -30.84 -6.76 2.00
C SER A 733 -31.33 -6.61 0.57
N GLU A 734 -31.47 -5.38 0.06
CA GLU A 734 -31.86 -5.11 -1.32
C GLU A 734 -30.78 -5.58 -2.29
N ARG A 735 -29.49 -5.34 -2.00
CA ARG A 735 -28.35 -5.83 -2.78
C ARG A 735 -28.35 -7.38 -2.83
N ALA A 736 -28.55 -8.04 -1.70
CA ALA A 736 -28.65 -9.50 -1.66
C ALA A 736 -29.83 -10.02 -2.52
N ALA A 737 -30.98 -9.32 -2.49
CA ALA A 737 -32.15 -9.68 -3.30
C ALA A 737 -31.97 -9.44 -4.81
N LEU A 738 -30.98 -8.60 -5.20
CA LEU A 738 -30.64 -8.31 -6.60
C LEU A 738 -29.36 -9.00 -7.05
N LYS A 739 -28.79 -9.92 -6.27
CA LYS A 739 -27.57 -10.64 -6.69
C LYS A 739 -27.77 -11.27 -8.07
N GLY A 740 -26.87 -10.95 -9.01
CA GLY A 740 -26.96 -11.40 -10.42
C GLY A 740 -28.08 -10.75 -11.23
N THR A 741 -28.73 -9.70 -10.72
CA THR A 741 -29.76 -8.93 -11.43
C THR A 741 -29.22 -7.54 -11.78
N THR A 742 -29.37 -7.14 -13.04
CA THR A 742 -29.05 -5.78 -13.51
C THR A 742 -30.33 -5.04 -13.84
N VAL A 743 -30.42 -3.76 -13.42
CA VAL A 743 -31.53 -2.87 -13.76
C VAL A 743 -31.01 -1.71 -14.61
N ILE A 744 -31.61 -1.48 -15.76
CA ILE A 744 -31.23 -0.48 -16.76
C ILE A 744 -32.44 0.32 -17.19
N LYS A 745 -32.26 1.61 -17.37
CA LYS A 745 -33.31 2.50 -17.90
C LYS A 745 -32.81 3.24 -19.13
N ALA A 746 -33.57 3.17 -20.22
CA ALA A 746 -33.25 3.92 -21.42
C ALA A 746 -33.17 5.42 -21.11
N GLY A 747 -32.17 6.10 -21.62
CA GLY A 747 -31.92 7.52 -21.38
C GLY A 747 -31.26 7.83 -20.03
N SER A 748 -30.96 6.82 -19.19
CA SER A 748 -30.14 6.97 -17.98
C SER A 748 -28.67 6.78 -18.31
N ASN A 749 -27.81 7.57 -17.68
CA ASN A 749 -26.35 7.33 -17.66
C ASN A 749 -25.91 6.43 -16.49
N LYS A 750 -26.85 5.93 -15.68
CA LYS A 750 -26.64 5.00 -14.59
C LYS A 750 -27.33 3.67 -14.85
N MET A 751 -26.76 2.61 -14.29
CA MET A 751 -27.32 1.26 -14.20
C MET A 751 -27.12 0.72 -12.80
N ALA A 752 -27.87 -0.32 -12.41
CA ALA A 752 -27.67 -1.01 -11.14
C ALA A 752 -27.32 -2.47 -11.42
N VAL A 753 -26.10 -2.92 -11.06
CA VAL A 753 -25.63 -4.30 -11.22
C VAL A 753 -25.54 -4.95 -9.84
N SER A 754 -26.33 -6.00 -9.59
CA SER A 754 -26.42 -6.63 -8.26
C SER A 754 -26.68 -5.61 -7.12
N GLY A 755 -27.43 -4.54 -7.43
CA GLY A 755 -27.74 -3.45 -6.52
C GLY A 755 -26.63 -2.40 -6.33
N ALA A 756 -25.47 -2.54 -6.95
CA ALA A 756 -24.46 -1.49 -7.06
C ALA A 756 -24.86 -0.50 -8.15
N VAL A 757 -25.04 0.78 -7.82
CA VAL A 757 -25.42 1.82 -8.78
C VAL A 757 -24.16 2.48 -9.33
N MET A 758 -23.92 2.37 -10.62
CA MET A 758 -22.73 2.83 -11.33
C MET A 758 -23.07 3.54 -12.63
N ASN A 759 -22.11 4.23 -13.23
CA ASN A 759 -22.30 4.84 -14.55
C ASN A 759 -22.36 3.75 -15.64
N VAL A 760 -23.14 4.02 -16.69
CA VAL A 760 -23.20 3.17 -17.89
C VAL A 760 -21.84 3.17 -18.64
N TYR A 761 -21.12 4.30 -18.56
CA TYR A 761 -19.81 4.44 -19.16
C TYR A 761 -18.95 5.40 -18.33
N GLU A 762 -17.97 4.85 -17.63
CA GLU A 762 -17.10 5.59 -16.73
C GLU A 762 -16.22 6.64 -17.43
N PRO A 763 -15.59 6.34 -18.61
CA PRO A 763 -14.72 7.32 -19.26
C PRO A 763 -15.44 8.60 -19.71
N ASP A 764 -16.76 8.54 -19.97
CA ASP A 764 -17.60 9.70 -20.31
C ASP A 764 -19.01 9.53 -19.74
N THR A 765 -19.28 10.21 -18.64
CA THR A 765 -20.56 10.12 -17.91
C THR A 765 -21.75 10.71 -18.67
N ARG A 766 -21.53 11.34 -19.87
CA ARG A 766 -22.58 11.80 -20.76
C ARG A 766 -23.15 10.70 -21.67
N ILE A 767 -22.55 9.50 -21.60
CA ILE A 767 -23.07 8.36 -22.36
C ILE A 767 -24.20 7.69 -21.58
N PHE A 768 -25.30 7.48 -22.28
CA PHE A 768 -26.54 6.94 -21.72
C PHE A 768 -26.85 5.57 -22.31
N ALA A 769 -27.62 4.76 -21.56
CA ALA A 769 -28.29 3.58 -22.12
C ALA A 769 -29.24 4.02 -23.26
N LYS A 770 -28.92 3.61 -24.49
CA LYS A 770 -29.57 4.14 -25.70
C LYS A 770 -30.69 3.22 -26.17
N GLU A 771 -31.87 3.76 -26.42
CA GLU A 771 -32.96 2.99 -27.04
C GLU A 771 -32.95 3.18 -28.58
N ILE A 772 -32.93 2.06 -29.30
CA ILE A 772 -33.01 2.02 -30.75
C ILE A 772 -34.05 0.95 -31.14
N ASN A 773 -35.11 1.35 -31.82
CA ASN A 773 -36.20 0.48 -32.30
C ASN A 773 -36.77 -0.43 -31.18
N GLY A 774 -36.92 0.11 -29.97
CA GLY A 774 -37.46 -0.63 -28.83
C GLY A 774 -36.43 -1.57 -28.12
N ASN A 775 -35.15 -1.51 -28.46
CA ASN A 775 -34.09 -2.22 -27.78
C ASN A 775 -33.12 -1.25 -27.12
N ILE A 776 -32.64 -1.60 -25.93
CA ILE A 776 -31.62 -0.86 -25.22
C ILE A 776 -30.23 -1.36 -25.64
N TYR A 777 -29.35 -0.42 -25.91
CA TYR A 777 -27.95 -0.62 -26.28
C TYR A 777 -27.04 -0.02 -25.22
N LEU A 778 -25.97 -0.73 -24.92
CA LEU A 778 -24.99 -0.36 -23.90
C LEU A 778 -23.55 -0.42 -24.46
N PRO A 779 -22.63 0.40 -23.95
CA PRO A 779 -21.19 0.26 -24.19
C PRO A 779 -20.65 -1.11 -23.76
N MET A 780 -19.54 -1.54 -24.38
CA MET A 780 -18.88 -2.82 -24.04
C MET A 780 -18.55 -2.95 -22.56
N THR A 781 -18.04 -1.89 -21.91
CA THR A 781 -17.70 -1.89 -20.49
C THR A 781 -18.91 -2.14 -19.59
N ALA A 782 -20.06 -1.55 -19.90
CA ALA A 782 -21.29 -1.84 -19.18
C ALA A 782 -21.72 -3.31 -19.33
N VAL A 783 -21.54 -3.88 -20.52
CA VAL A 783 -21.87 -5.29 -20.77
C VAL A 783 -20.89 -6.21 -20.02
N GLU A 784 -19.62 -5.83 -19.90
CA GLU A 784 -18.63 -6.56 -19.10
C GLU A 784 -19.06 -6.63 -17.61
N GLU A 785 -19.48 -5.51 -17.03
CA GLU A 785 -20.01 -5.47 -15.67
C GLU A 785 -21.27 -6.32 -15.48
N ILE A 786 -22.18 -6.32 -16.46
CA ILE A 786 -23.41 -7.14 -16.43
C ILE A 786 -23.07 -8.64 -16.49
N LEU A 787 -22.08 -9.03 -17.28
CA LEU A 787 -21.63 -10.41 -17.39
C LEU A 787 -20.92 -10.87 -16.12
N GLY A 788 -20.25 -9.98 -15.40
CA GLY A 788 -19.69 -10.22 -14.08
C GLY A 788 -18.28 -9.62 -13.92
N TYR A 789 -18.12 -8.79 -12.91
CA TYR A 789 -16.83 -8.19 -12.55
C TYR A 789 -15.76 -9.27 -12.34
N GLY A 790 -14.63 -9.14 -13.02
CA GLY A 790 -13.48 -10.03 -12.92
C GLY A 790 -13.65 -11.42 -13.55
N VAL A 791 -14.88 -11.84 -13.88
CA VAL A 791 -15.18 -13.15 -14.50
C VAL A 791 -15.63 -13.02 -15.95
N SER A 792 -15.50 -11.86 -16.53
CA SER A 792 -15.83 -11.58 -17.93
C SER A 792 -14.75 -10.77 -18.62
N LYS A 793 -14.73 -10.83 -19.95
CA LYS A 793 -13.93 -9.96 -20.84
C LYS A 793 -14.77 -9.58 -22.03
N VAL A 794 -14.89 -8.28 -22.30
CA VAL A 794 -15.62 -7.75 -23.46
C VAL A 794 -14.74 -6.76 -24.20
N TYR A 795 -14.36 -7.08 -25.43
CA TYR A 795 -13.50 -6.22 -26.24
C TYR A 795 -13.76 -6.40 -27.74
N MET A 796 -13.28 -5.48 -28.53
CA MET A 796 -13.39 -5.52 -29.98
C MET A 796 -12.00 -5.70 -30.62
N ASP A 797 -11.90 -6.64 -31.54
CA ASP A 797 -10.83 -6.66 -32.54
C ASP A 797 -11.15 -5.58 -33.59
N ALA A 798 -10.32 -4.53 -33.64
CA ALA A 798 -10.57 -3.37 -34.47
C ALA A 798 -10.36 -3.64 -35.96
N GLU A 799 -9.49 -4.59 -36.33
CA GLU A 799 -9.21 -4.94 -37.75
C GLU A 799 -10.41 -5.69 -38.34
N GLU A 800 -10.90 -6.71 -37.63
CA GLU A 800 -12.02 -7.54 -38.08
C GLU A 800 -13.38 -6.96 -37.73
N LYS A 801 -13.43 -5.90 -36.87
CA LYS A 801 -14.64 -5.39 -36.25
C LYS A 801 -15.47 -6.47 -35.54
N MET A 802 -14.74 -7.39 -34.92
CA MET A 802 -15.28 -8.51 -34.17
C MET A 802 -15.33 -8.19 -32.68
N VAL A 803 -16.50 -8.23 -32.09
CA VAL A 803 -16.69 -8.10 -30.63
C VAL A 803 -16.64 -9.48 -30.01
N LEU A 804 -15.77 -9.63 -29.02
CA LEU A 804 -15.58 -10.85 -28.25
C LEU A 804 -16.15 -10.62 -26.85
N LEU A 805 -17.09 -11.49 -26.47
CA LEU A 805 -17.67 -11.49 -25.13
C LEU A 805 -17.39 -12.86 -24.51
N LYS A 806 -16.71 -12.86 -23.40
CA LYS A 806 -16.35 -14.06 -22.66
C LYS A 806 -16.83 -13.97 -21.22
N ASN A 807 -17.33 -15.07 -20.68
CA ASN A 807 -17.80 -15.13 -19.30
C ASN A 807 -17.64 -16.56 -18.76
N HIS A 808 -17.26 -16.67 -17.49
CA HIS A 808 -17.23 -17.95 -16.77
C HIS A 808 -17.93 -17.83 -15.40
N GLY A 809 -18.14 -18.94 -14.74
CA GLY A 809 -18.61 -19.05 -13.37
C GLY A 809 -17.82 -20.10 -12.59
N LEU A 810 -18.14 -20.27 -11.33
CA LEU A 810 -17.58 -21.31 -10.47
C LEU A 810 -18.66 -22.27 -10.00
N GLU A 811 -18.36 -23.57 -10.00
CA GLU A 811 -19.16 -24.60 -9.35
C GLU A 811 -18.21 -25.55 -8.61
N ASN A 812 -18.38 -25.63 -7.27
CA ASN A 812 -17.49 -26.40 -6.39
C ASN A 812 -15.99 -26.11 -6.64
N GLU A 813 -15.64 -24.85 -6.67
CA GLU A 813 -14.26 -24.36 -6.93
C GLU A 813 -13.69 -24.79 -8.30
N THR A 814 -14.53 -25.13 -9.23
CA THR A 814 -14.15 -25.47 -10.61
C THR A 814 -14.74 -24.43 -11.57
N ILE A 815 -13.93 -23.96 -12.52
CA ILE A 815 -14.40 -23.07 -13.58
C ILE A 815 -15.38 -23.81 -14.47
N VAL A 816 -16.59 -23.27 -14.61
CA VAL A 816 -17.67 -23.84 -15.41
C VAL A 816 -18.33 -22.77 -16.29
N ASN A 817 -19.10 -23.23 -17.27
CA ASN A 817 -19.89 -22.33 -18.15
C ASN A 817 -19.03 -21.31 -18.87
N ASP A 818 -17.87 -21.71 -19.34
CA ASP A 818 -17.02 -20.88 -20.18
C ASP A 818 -17.78 -20.53 -21.47
N MET A 819 -18.31 -19.30 -21.54
CA MET A 819 -19.09 -18.79 -22.67
C MET A 819 -18.21 -17.89 -23.54
N HIS A 820 -18.05 -18.29 -24.80
CA HIS A 820 -17.37 -17.51 -25.82
C HIS A 820 -18.36 -17.12 -26.91
N VAL A 821 -18.58 -15.81 -27.05
CA VAL A 821 -19.44 -15.20 -28.05
C VAL A 821 -18.60 -14.29 -28.95
N TYR A 822 -18.68 -14.54 -30.24
CA TYR A 822 -18.04 -13.75 -31.28
C TYR A 822 -19.13 -13.16 -32.18
N ALA A 823 -19.25 -11.86 -32.26
CA ALA A 823 -20.25 -11.16 -33.06
C ALA A 823 -19.62 -9.99 -33.79
N LYS A 824 -19.83 -9.91 -35.11
CA LYS A 824 -19.30 -8.81 -35.94
C LYS A 824 -20.24 -7.62 -35.90
N VAL A 825 -19.68 -6.43 -35.84
CA VAL A 825 -20.44 -5.19 -35.90
C VAL A 825 -21.27 -5.15 -37.19
N GLY A 826 -22.58 -4.92 -37.06
CA GLY A 826 -23.53 -4.83 -38.18
C GLY A 826 -24.04 -6.19 -38.70
N GLU A 827 -23.58 -7.33 -38.17
CA GLU A 827 -24.06 -8.63 -38.63
C GLU A 827 -25.17 -9.19 -37.72
N GLY A 828 -26.16 -9.88 -38.32
CA GLY A 828 -27.35 -10.41 -37.63
C GLY A 828 -27.15 -11.81 -37.05
N PHE A 829 -25.92 -12.23 -36.76
CA PHE A 829 -25.62 -13.49 -36.11
C PHE A 829 -24.36 -13.41 -35.24
N ALA A 830 -24.26 -14.30 -34.29
CA ALA A 830 -23.10 -14.54 -33.45
C ALA A 830 -22.68 -16.00 -33.45
N HIS A 831 -21.42 -16.25 -33.16
CA HIS A 831 -20.90 -17.55 -32.80
C HIS A 831 -20.91 -17.73 -31.30
N VAL A 832 -21.68 -18.66 -30.76
CA VAL A 832 -21.77 -18.97 -29.34
C VAL A 832 -21.16 -20.34 -29.12
N ASN A 833 -20.00 -20.44 -28.50
CA ASN A 833 -19.25 -21.70 -28.32
C ASN A 833 -19.17 -22.53 -29.61
N GLY A 834 -18.83 -21.85 -30.73
CA GLY A 834 -18.69 -22.49 -32.04
C GLY A 834 -19.99 -22.76 -32.80
N LYS A 835 -21.16 -22.39 -32.26
CA LYS A 835 -22.46 -22.54 -32.92
C LYS A 835 -23.02 -21.20 -33.38
N TYR A 836 -23.66 -21.20 -34.56
CA TYR A 836 -24.35 -20.00 -35.06
C TYR A 836 -25.64 -19.72 -34.25
N THR A 837 -25.78 -18.48 -33.81
CA THR A 837 -27.00 -17.97 -33.18
C THR A 837 -27.45 -16.71 -33.97
N VAL A 838 -28.70 -16.70 -34.36
CA VAL A 838 -29.29 -15.52 -35.05
C VAL A 838 -29.61 -14.44 -33.99
N LEU A 839 -29.19 -13.23 -34.28
CA LEU A 839 -29.43 -12.07 -33.41
C LEU A 839 -30.65 -11.28 -33.90
N SER A 840 -31.55 -10.93 -32.98
CA SER A 840 -32.67 -10.05 -33.28
C SER A 840 -32.24 -8.60 -33.58
N ASN A 841 -31.12 -8.20 -32.99
CA ASN A 841 -30.51 -6.88 -33.16
C ASN A 841 -29.00 -6.98 -33.31
N THR A 842 -28.41 -6.17 -34.16
CA THR A 842 -26.96 -6.19 -34.44
C THR A 842 -26.22 -5.30 -33.47
N ILE A 843 -24.95 -5.65 -33.19
CA ILE A 843 -23.99 -4.73 -32.56
C ILE A 843 -23.75 -3.56 -33.50
N ILE A 844 -23.68 -2.34 -33.00
CA ILE A 844 -23.47 -1.12 -33.80
C ILE A 844 -22.22 -0.36 -33.26
N GLU A 845 -21.66 0.44 -34.17
CA GLU A 845 -20.60 1.41 -33.79
C GLU A 845 -21.14 2.83 -34.09
N GLU A 846 -21.09 3.69 -33.09
CA GLU A 846 -21.56 5.07 -33.21
C GLU A 846 -20.59 6.01 -32.50
N ASN A 847 -20.09 7.02 -33.22
CA ASN A 847 -19.11 7.98 -32.71
C ASN A 847 -17.87 7.35 -32.06
N GLY A 848 -17.40 6.22 -32.60
CA GLY A 848 -16.27 5.48 -32.07
C GLY A 848 -16.59 4.58 -30.85
N LEU A 849 -17.84 4.55 -30.42
CA LEU A 849 -18.29 3.70 -29.32
C LEU A 849 -19.02 2.47 -29.85
N VAL A 850 -18.61 1.30 -29.43
CA VAL A 850 -19.30 0.04 -29.75
C VAL A 850 -20.45 -0.16 -28.77
N LEU A 851 -21.65 -0.31 -29.29
CA LEU A 851 -22.88 -0.47 -28.53
C LEU A 851 -23.47 -1.86 -28.76
N ILE A 852 -23.71 -2.60 -27.70
CA ILE A 852 -24.22 -3.96 -27.68
C ILE A 852 -25.69 -3.95 -27.27
N PRO A 853 -26.60 -4.59 -28.07
CA PRO A 853 -28.03 -4.67 -27.72
C PRO A 853 -28.25 -5.63 -26.54
N LEU A 854 -29.14 -5.31 -25.60
CA LEU A 854 -29.50 -6.20 -24.48
C LEU A 854 -30.07 -7.54 -24.94
N SER A 855 -30.73 -7.59 -26.13
CA SER A 855 -31.19 -8.85 -26.70
C SER A 855 -30.09 -9.88 -26.88
N LEU A 856 -28.84 -9.45 -27.17
CA LEU A 856 -27.70 -10.36 -27.30
C LEU A 856 -27.42 -11.11 -25.99
N LEU A 857 -27.58 -10.44 -24.83
CA LEU A 857 -27.40 -11.09 -23.53
C LEU A 857 -28.44 -12.19 -23.29
N SER A 858 -29.67 -11.97 -23.74
CA SER A 858 -30.72 -12.99 -23.67
C SER A 858 -30.47 -14.15 -24.65
N GLU A 859 -30.10 -13.84 -25.88
CA GLU A 859 -29.92 -14.81 -26.98
C GLU A 859 -28.66 -15.67 -26.82
N CYS A 860 -27.57 -15.07 -26.28
CA CYS A 860 -26.28 -15.74 -26.20
C CYS A 860 -25.89 -16.19 -24.79
N PHE A 861 -26.33 -15.49 -23.74
CA PHE A 861 -25.92 -15.76 -22.36
C PHE A 861 -27.06 -16.23 -21.45
N GLY A 862 -28.29 -16.38 -21.99
CA GLY A 862 -29.43 -16.92 -21.24
C GLY A 862 -30.05 -15.96 -20.21
N PHE A 863 -29.82 -14.67 -20.31
CA PHE A 863 -30.48 -13.68 -19.45
C PHE A 863 -31.98 -13.62 -19.78
N LYS A 864 -32.82 -13.55 -18.75
CA LYS A 864 -34.22 -13.21 -18.83
C LYS A 864 -34.37 -11.70 -18.69
N ALA A 865 -35.20 -11.07 -19.49
CA ALA A 865 -35.49 -9.66 -19.40
C ALA A 865 -36.95 -9.42 -18.98
N VAL A 866 -37.19 -8.53 -18.03
CA VAL A 866 -38.51 -8.12 -17.55
C VAL A 866 -38.60 -6.60 -17.60
N THR A 867 -39.58 -6.08 -18.33
CA THR A 867 -39.89 -4.65 -18.32
C THR A 867 -40.66 -4.32 -17.04
N LEU A 868 -40.14 -3.38 -16.25
CA LEU A 868 -40.69 -2.92 -15.00
C LEU A 868 -41.79 -1.84 -15.23
N SER A 869 -42.61 -1.56 -14.23
CA SER A 869 -43.64 -0.53 -14.29
C SER A 869 -43.06 0.89 -14.47
N SER A 870 -41.83 1.11 -14.00
CA SER A 870 -41.02 2.33 -14.20
C SER A 870 -40.54 2.55 -15.64
N GLY A 871 -40.70 1.56 -16.51
CA GLY A 871 -40.13 1.54 -17.86
C GLY A 871 -38.67 1.08 -17.90
N ALA A 872 -38.04 0.80 -16.76
CA ALA A 872 -36.70 0.16 -16.71
C ALA A 872 -36.80 -1.33 -17.10
N VAL A 873 -35.64 -1.91 -17.48
CA VAL A 873 -35.53 -3.33 -17.80
C VAL A 873 -34.66 -4.00 -16.74
N ALA A 874 -35.19 -5.04 -16.13
CA ALA A 874 -34.41 -5.91 -15.22
C ALA A 874 -33.95 -7.15 -15.98
N LEU A 875 -32.67 -7.49 -15.86
CA LEU A 875 -31.98 -8.63 -16.50
C LEU A 875 -31.40 -9.56 -15.45
N SER A 876 -31.63 -10.88 -15.56
CA SER A 876 -30.99 -11.89 -14.72
C SER A 876 -31.00 -13.26 -15.39
N ARG A 877 -30.04 -14.12 -15.08
CA ARG A 877 -30.09 -15.55 -15.42
C ARG A 877 -31.00 -16.34 -14.47
N ALA A 878 -31.22 -15.82 -13.26
CA ALA A 878 -32.12 -16.36 -12.25
C ALA A 878 -33.52 -15.72 -12.30
N ASP A 879 -34.37 -16.01 -11.31
CA ASP A 879 -35.64 -15.34 -11.15
C ASP A 879 -35.45 -13.91 -10.60
N ILE A 880 -36.19 -12.96 -11.16
CA ILE A 880 -36.04 -11.54 -10.88
C ILE A 880 -37.04 -11.14 -9.74
N ASN A 881 -36.50 -10.57 -8.67
CA ASN A 881 -37.33 -9.89 -7.68
C ASN A 881 -37.76 -8.51 -8.20
N THR A 882 -38.92 -8.49 -8.89
CA THR A 882 -39.41 -7.27 -9.56
C THR A 882 -39.68 -6.12 -8.60
N ALA A 883 -40.07 -6.38 -7.37
CA ALA A 883 -40.34 -5.33 -6.38
C ALA A 883 -39.07 -4.59 -5.97
N VAL A 884 -37.98 -5.34 -5.73
CA VAL A 884 -36.65 -4.73 -5.41
C VAL A 884 -36.03 -4.11 -6.67
N ALA A 885 -36.24 -4.71 -7.85
CA ALA A 885 -35.79 -4.11 -9.11
C ALA A 885 -36.47 -2.75 -9.41
N GLU A 886 -37.75 -2.58 -9.07
CA GLU A 886 -38.42 -1.28 -9.12
C GLU A 886 -37.81 -0.26 -8.17
N THR A 887 -37.43 -0.68 -6.97
CA THR A 887 -36.67 0.19 -6.06
C THR A 887 -35.34 0.61 -6.70
N ALA A 888 -34.58 -0.32 -7.27
CA ALA A 888 -33.33 0.00 -7.98
C ALA A 888 -33.52 0.99 -9.13
N ALA A 889 -34.63 0.87 -9.89
CA ALA A 889 -34.95 1.79 -10.97
C ALA A 889 -35.12 3.25 -10.51
N THR A 890 -35.46 3.50 -9.25
CA THR A 890 -35.55 4.86 -8.69
C THR A 890 -34.20 5.57 -8.58
N TYR A 891 -33.10 4.83 -8.49
CA TYR A 891 -31.76 5.39 -8.44
C TYR A 891 -31.18 5.72 -9.82
N LEU A 892 -31.89 5.38 -10.90
CA LEU A 892 -31.44 5.57 -12.27
C LEU A 892 -32.03 6.85 -12.92
N ASN A 893 -32.66 7.70 -12.16
CA ASN A 893 -33.29 8.93 -12.66
C ASN A 893 -32.36 10.13 -12.55
#